data_62ee264dc5613512261c0b9db6b7c7e6
#
_entry.id   62ee264dc5613512261c0b9db6b7c7e6
#
_cell.length_a   1.000
_cell.length_b   1.000
_cell.length_c   1.000
_cell.angle_alpha   90.00
_cell.angle_beta   90.00
_cell.angle_gamma   90.00
#
_symmetry.space_group_name_H-M   'P 1'
#
loop_
_entity.id
_entity.type
_entity.pdbx_description
1 polymer ?
#
loop_
_entity_poly.entity_id
_entity_poly.type
_entity_poly.pdbx_seq_one_letter_code
_entity_poly.pdbx_strand_id
1 'polypeptide(L)'
;MSRTRKTLVIITGTILLLIVLFFIVLATFDWNRLKPTINQKVSAELNRPFAIRGDLGVVWERQPDERGWRSWIPWPHLHAEDIVLGNPPAIPQVTMIHLPRVEATLAPLALLSKTVYLPWIKLEQPDVRLIRLAEDNNNWTFQLAGDKRTSDDSAPSSWSFRLDNILFDRGTIAIDDKITRSDITILVDPLGKPLPFSEVTGTKDRHSAAKPGDYVFGLSLKGRYKGQPVTGNGKIGGMLALRSASAPFPLQGDFHSGNTRVAFSGTVSDPLNVGGIDLRLKFAGDSLRDLYDLTGVLLPETPSFSTDGRLRADFTQKNRMRFNYQNFNGRIGDSDIHGSLTYTTGKPRPKLSGDMESKQLRLADLGPLIGVDSGKGTKKSAARQADDRPQPAGKVLPADRFETDKWQVMDADVRFKGRRIEHGGTLPISDLSTHVILEDGDLRLQPVRFGLANGSIAGSVHLQGDKKPLQGEANLQARRLKLKALMPNVEMMQKTLGEMNGDVQLRGSGNSVAALLGNSNGNLKLLMNDGLISRNLMEILGLNVGNYLIGQIFGDEEVRVNCAAANIDVTNGVARPQIFAFDTENALINVTGTASFASEQLDLTIDPESKGFRVITLRSPLYVRGTFKSPQAGVKAGPLIVRGAVAAALATLVTPAAALLALISPAEGDSNQCRTILSQMKK
;
A
#
# COMPACT_ATOMS: atom_id res chain seq x y z
N MET A 1 -46.11 32.46 77.51
CA MET A 1 -45.69 32.43 76.09
C MET A 1 -46.54 33.42 75.30
N SER A 2 -45.90 34.37 74.65
CA SER A 2 -46.65 35.36 73.79
C SER A 2 -47.38 34.63 72.68
N ARG A 3 -48.52 35.16 72.21
CA ARG A 3 -49.33 34.60 71.12
C ARG A 3 -48.45 34.30 69.86
N THR A 4 -47.50 35.18 69.60
CA THR A 4 -46.52 35.03 68.48
C THR A 4 -45.62 33.79 68.62
N ARG A 5 -45.16 33.42 69.83
CA ARG A 5 -44.37 32.17 70.06
C ARG A 5 -45.22 30.92 69.86
N LYS A 6 -46.48 30.93 70.28
CA LYS A 6 -47.40 29.79 70.06
C LYS A 6 -47.65 29.57 68.58
N THR A 7 -47.90 30.67 67.80
CA THR A 7 -48.11 30.59 66.36
C THR A 7 -46.86 30.10 65.61
N LEU A 8 -45.65 30.56 66.02
CA LEU A 8 -44.40 30.12 65.43
C LEU A 8 -44.14 28.63 65.66
N VAL A 9 -44.38 28.11 66.89
CA VAL A 9 -44.25 26.69 67.22
C VAL A 9 -45.24 25.83 66.44
N ILE A 10 -46.47 26.29 66.24
CA ILE A 10 -47.48 25.57 65.47
C ILE A 10 -47.08 25.52 63.99
N ILE A 11 -46.64 26.66 63.40
CA ILE A 11 -46.18 26.71 62.01
C ILE A 11 -44.97 25.83 61.79
N THR A 12 -43.95 25.87 62.66
CA THR A 12 -42.75 25.03 62.59
C THR A 12 -43.11 23.56 62.73
N GLY A 13 -43.99 23.20 63.70
CA GLY A 13 -44.47 21.84 63.87
C GLY A 13 -45.25 21.31 62.66
N THR A 14 -46.10 22.14 62.06
CA THR A 14 -46.85 21.77 60.87
C THR A 14 -45.90 21.55 59.67
N ILE A 15 -44.93 22.44 59.50
CA ILE A 15 -43.92 22.29 58.42
C ILE A 15 -43.12 20.99 58.64
N LEU A 16 -42.68 20.70 59.85
CA LEU A 16 -41.95 19.47 60.16
C LEU A 16 -42.81 18.24 59.92
N LEU A 17 -44.08 18.28 60.33
CA LEU A 17 -45.04 17.18 60.05
C LEU A 17 -45.24 16.95 58.55
N LEU A 18 -45.39 18.03 57.77
CA LEU A 18 -45.50 17.94 56.30
C LEU A 18 -44.25 17.39 55.66
N ILE A 19 -43.06 17.75 56.14
CA ILE A 19 -41.77 17.20 55.70
C ILE A 19 -41.70 15.72 56.01
N VAL A 20 -42.04 15.29 57.23
CA VAL A 20 -42.05 13.86 57.60
C VAL A 20 -43.05 13.09 56.78
N LEU A 21 -44.29 13.61 56.58
CA LEU A 21 -45.30 12.99 55.75
C LEU A 21 -44.84 12.86 54.30
N PHE A 22 -44.21 13.91 53.77
CA PHE A 22 -43.61 13.87 52.42
C PHE A 22 -42.56 12.76 52.29
N PHE A 23 -41.64 12.63 53.23
CA PHE A 23 -40.64 11.53 53.21
C PHE A 23 -41.28 10.14 53.35
N ILE A 24 -42.33 10.03 54.18
CA ILE A 24 -43.07 8.75 54.30
C ILE A 24 -43.72 8.40 52.95
N VAL A 25 -44.35 9.35 52.31
CA VAL A 25 -44.94 9.14 50.97
C VAL A 25 -43.88 8.75 49.97
N LEU A 26 -42.73 9.43 49.93
CA LEU A 26 -41.63 9.09 49.04
C LEU A 26 -41.04 7.71 49.30
N ALA A 27 -40.91 7.31 50.59
CA ALA A 27 -40.37 6.00 50.97
C ALA A 27 -41.32 4.84 50.71
N THR A 28 -42.62 5.08 50.71
CA THR A 28 -43.66 4.04 50.49
C THR A 28 -44.26 4.10 49.09
N PHE A 29 -43.81 5.03 48.26
CA PHE A 29 -44.35 5.20 46.92
C PHE A 29 -43.91 4.03 46.00
N ASP A 30 -44.90 3.39 45.35
CA ASP A 30 -44.68 2.37 44.34
C ASP A 30 -44.25 3.04 43.03
N TRP A 31 -42.93 3.11 42.80
CA TRP A 31 -42.31 3.73 41.63
C TRP A 31 -42.67 3.04 40.32
N ASN A 32 -43.11 1.78 40.34
CA ASN A 32 -43.56 1.04 39.17
C ASN A 32 -44.81 1.67 38.52
N ARG A 33 -45.60 2.42 39.26
CA ARG A 33 -46.75 3.18 38.71
C ARG A 33 -46.33 4.23 37.70
N LEU A 34 -45.11 4.70 37.75
CA LEU A 34 -44.56 5.70 36.78
C LEU A 34 -44.10 5.08 35.46
N LYS A 35 -43.88 3.76 35.39
CA LYS A 35 -43.38 3.07 34.19
C LYS A 35 -44.19 3.39 32.93
N PRO A 36 -45.54 3.29 32.90
CA PRO A 36 -46.29 3.59 31.69
C PRO A 36 -46.07 5.00 31.17
N THR A 37 -46.03 5.98 32.09
CA THR A 37 -45.79 7.38 31.76
C THR A 37 -44.38 7.63 31.24
N ILE A 38 -43.38 7.02 31.88
CA ILE A 38 -41.96 7.10 31.46
C ILE A 38 -41.81 6.45 30.09
N ASN A 39 -42.30 5.23 29.92
CA ASN A 39 -42.24 4.48 28.67
C ASN A 39 -42.85 5.27 27.51
N GLN A 40 -44.03 5.85 27.71
CA GLN A 40 -44.72 6.64 26.71
C GLN A 40 -43.96 7.91 26.34
N LYS A 41 -43.51 8.69 27.36
CA LYS A 41 -42.78 9.95 27.11
C LYS A 41 -41.43 9.70 26.43
N VAL A 42 -40.65 8.72 26.91
CA VAL A 42 -39.35 8.40 26.31
C VAL A 42 -39.52 7.84 24.90
N SER A 43 -40.54 6.98 24.69
CA SER A 43 -40.83 6.48 23.33
C SER A 43 -41.22 7.61 22.36
N ALA A 44 -42.01 8.58 22.83
CA ALA A 44 -42.40 9.73 22.01
C ALA A 44 -41.21 10.65 21.69
N GLU A 45 -40.35 10.94 22.66
CA GLU A 45 -39.17 11.81 22.47
C GLU A 45 -38.13 11.19 21.55
N LEU A 46 -37.84 9.88 21.74
CA LEU A 46 -36.86 9.16 20.92
C LEU A 46 -37.43 8.68 19.59
N ASN A 47 -38.74 8.78 19.38
CA ASN A 47 -39.49 8.24 18.23
C ASN A 47 -39.20 6.72 18.03
N ARG A 48 -39.12 5.97 19.14
CA ARG A 48 -38.80 4.54 19.17
C ARG A 48 -39.48 3.83 20.34
N PRO A 49 -39.81 2.54 20.23
CA PRO A 49 -40.33 1.79 21.34
C PRO A 49 -39.32 1.74 22.49
N PHE A 50 -39.72 2.28 23.63
CA PHE A 50 -38.95 2.21 24.88
C PHE A 50 -39.79 1.56 25.97
N ALA A 51 -39.21 0.64 26.73
CA ALA A 51 -39.91 0.00 27.83
C ALA A 51 -38.96 -0.35 29.00
N ILE A 52 -39.37 -0.06 30.20
CA ILE A 52 -38.87 -0.64 31.44
C ILE A 52 -39.79 -1.79 31.77
N ARG A 53 -39.32 -3.02 31.59
CA ARG A 53 -40.13 -4.25 31.78
C ARG A 53 -40.01 -4.80 33.20
N GLY A 54 -38.77 -4.74 33.77
CA GLY A 54 -38.49 -5.17 35.13
C GLY A 54 -38.87 -4.14 36.19
N ASP A 55 -38.32 -4.25 37.39
CA ASP A 55 -38.62 -3.38 38.49
C ASP A 55 -38.07 -1.97 38.33
N LEU A 56 -38.80 -0.97 38.80
CA LEU A 56 -38.37 0.43 38.90
C LEU A 56 -38.53 0.86 40.35
N GLY A 57 -37.40 1.17 41.00
CA GLY A 57 -37.41 1.49 42.40
C GLY A 57 -36.43 2.60 42.78
N VAL A 58 -36.60 3.07 44.00
CA VAL A 58 -35.71 4.05 44.63
C VAL A 58 -35.38 3.57 46.04
N VAL A 59 -34.10 3.41 46.30
CA VAL A 59 -33.60 3.09 47.66
C VAL A 59 -32.93 4.32 48.23
N TRP A 60 -33.23 4.67 49.45
CA TRP A 60 -32.70 5.84 50.12
C TRP A 60 -31.52 5.46 51.01
N GLU A 61 -30.30 5.89 50.64
CA GLU A 61 -29.08 5.56 51.33
C GLU A 61 -28.28 6.80 51.73
N ARG A 62 -27.57 6.71 52.87
CA ARG A 62 -26.67 7.78 53.27
C ARG A 62 -25.36 7.69 52.53
N GLN A 63 -24.86 8.84 52.03
CA GLN A 63 -23.57 8.88 51.34
C GLN A 63 -22.42 8.92 52.37
N PRO A 64 -21.47 7.96 52.30
CA PRO A 64 -20.34 7.87 53.25
C PRO A 64 -19.39 9.07 53.16
N ASP A 65 -19.31 9.73 52.00
CA ASP A 65 -18.36 10.80 51.74
C ASP A 65 -18.88 12.19 52.13
N GLU A 66 -20.15 12.31 52.48
CA GLU A 66 -20.74 13.58 52.94
C GLU A 66 -20.39 13.81 54.44
N ARG A 67 -20.07 15.10 54.76
CA ARG A 67 -19.67 15.52 56.11
C ARG A 67 -20.62 16.52 56.73
N GLY A 68 -20.68 16.58 58.08
CA GLY A 68 -21.50 17.50 58.82
C GLY A 68 -23.00 17.20 58.67
N TRP A 69 -23.88 18.23 58.63
CA TRP A 69 -25.33 18.07 58.57
C TRP A 69 -25.81 17.38 57.26
N ARG A 70 -25.02 17.48 56.17
CA ARG A 70 -25.32 16.84 54.87
C ARG A 70 -25.34 15.33 54.95
N SER A 71 -24.53 14.70 55.79
CA SER A 71 -24.51 13.23 55.98
C SER A 71 -25.82 12.66 56.53
N TRP A 72 -26.71 13.52 57.03
CA TRP A 72 -28.03 13.11 57.53
C TRP A 72 -29.09 13.07 56.40
N ILE A 73 -28.80 13.66 55.24
CA ILE A 73 -29.72 13.67 54.08
C ILE A 73 -29.50 12.38 53.30
N PRO A 74 -30.50 11.48 53.23
CA PRO A 74 -30.37 10.30 52.39
C PRO A 74 -30.43 10.66 50.90
N TRP A 75 -29.62 10.05 50.13
CA TRP A 75 -29.62 10.20 48.69
C TRP A 75 -30.48 9.11 48.02
N PRO A 76 -31.32 9.46 47.02
CA PRO A 76 -32.04 8.47 46.24
C PRO A 76 -31.11 7.72 45.28
N HIS A 77 -31.04 6.42 45.43
CA HIS A 77 -30.45 5.47 44.51
C HIS A 77 -31.57 4.87 43.66
N LEU A 78 -31.59 5.29 42.42
CA LEU A 78 -32.54 4.85 41.41
C LEU A 78 -32.06 3.54 40.81
N HIS A 79 -32.93 2.55 40.63
CA HIS A 79 -32.68 1.36 39.86
C HIS A 79 -33.83 1.07 38.90
N ALA A 80 -33.49 0.59 37.71
CA ALA A 80 -34.45 0.13 36.72
C ALA A 80 -33.92 -1.14 36.07
N GLU A 81 -34.81 -2.13 35.92
CA GLU A 81 -34.45 -3.45 35.43
C GLU A 81 -35.14 -3.72 34.07
N ASP A 82 -34.49 -4.58 33.25
CA ASP A 82 -34.97 -5.01 31.92
C ASP A 82 -35.43 -3.82 31.05
N ILE A 83 -34.52 -2.89 30.83
CA ILE A 83 -34.75 -1.74 29.97
C ILE A 83 -34.48 -2.12 28.53
N VAL A 84 -35.45 -1.84 27.67
CA VAL A 84 -35.38 -2.16 26.24
C VAL A 84 -35.65 -0.92 25.40
N LEU A 85 -34.75 -0.64 24.45
CA LEU A 85 -34.99 0.33 23.37
C LEU A 85 -35.10 -0.42 22.06
N GLY A 86 -36.23 -0.25 21.37
CA GLY A 86 -36.47 -0.84 20.06
C GLY A 86 -35.81 -0.10 18.93
N ASN A 87 -35.87 -0.70 17.76
CA ASN A 87 -35.42 -0.11 16.50
C ASN A 87 -36.46 0.84 15.90
N PRO A 88 -36.08 1.72 14.97
CA PRO A 88 -37.04 2.48 14.18
C PRO A 88 -37.88 1.52 13.30
N PRO A 89 -39.10 1.92 12.87
CA PRO A 89 -39.99 1.05 12.11
C PRO A 89 -39.40 0.47 10.81
N ALA A 90 -38.41 1.16 10.24
CA ALA A 90 -37.73 0.73 9.01
C ALA A 90 -36.78 -0.47 9.20
N ILE A 91 -36.48 -0.86 10.45
CA ILE A 91 -35.56 -1.96 10.78
C ILE A 91 -36.34 -3.05 11.52
N PRO A 92 -36.52 -4.25 10.94
CA PRO A 92 -37.43 -5.26 11.43
C PRO A 92 -37.05 -5.96 12.74
N GLN A 93 -35.78 -5.86 13.17
CA GLN A 93 -35.31 -6.39 14.45
C GLN A 93 -35.94 -5.60 15.62
N VAL A 94 -36.35 -6.32 16.67
CA VAL A 94 -37.16 -5.71 17.73
C VAL A 94 -36.34 -4.86 18.70
N THR A 95 -35.09 -5.26 19.02
CA THR A 95 -34.28 -4.66 20.10
C THR A 95 -32.99 -4.07 19.55
N MET A 96 -32.77 -2.78 19.83
CA MET A 96 -31.51 -2.09 19.58
C MET A 96 -30.61 -2.10 20.81
N ILE A 97 -31.17 -1.76 21.98
CA ILE A 97 -30.44 -1.74 23.25
C ILE A 97 -31.21 -2.54 24.27
N HIS A 98 -30.52 -3.41 24.99
CA HIS A 98 -31.02 -4.10 26.16
C HIS A 98 -30.08 -3.83 27.33
N LEU A 99 -30.64 -3.32 28.44
CA LEU A 99 -29.95 -3.04 29.68
C LEU A 99 -30.62 -3.87 30.78
N PRO A 100 -30.02 -4.97 31.23
CA PRO A 100 -30.59 -5.80 32.29
C PRO A 100 -30.85 -4.99 33.58
N ARG A 101 -29.92 -4.08 33.94
CA ARG A 101 -30.08 -3.21 35.11
C ARG A 101 -29.34 -1.90 34.93
N VAL A 102 -29.96 -0.80 35.30
CA VAL A 102 -29.38 0.54 35.41
C VAL A 102 -29.54 1.04 36.81
N GLU A 103 -28.47 1.51 37.40
CA GLU A 103 -28.45 2.15 38.70
C GLU A 103 -27.90 3.56 38.58
N ALA A 104 -28.45 4.53 39.32
CA ALA A 104 -27.99 5.90 39.35
C ALA A 104 -28.20 6.51 40.72
N THR A 105 -27.29 7.35 41.14
CA THR A 105 -27.45 8.16 42.35
C THR A 105 -27.74 9.59 41.99
N LEU A 106 -28.76 10.17 42.59
CA LEU A 106 -29.11 11.57 42.43
C LEU A 106 -28.73 12.38 43.65
N ALA A 107 -28.03 13.49 43.47
CA ALA A 107 -27.70 14.44 44.54
C ALA A 107 -28.88 15.34 44.87
N PRO A 108 -29.62 15.14 45.99
CA PRO A 108 -30.88 15.83 46.21
C PRO A 108 -30.71 17.33 46.45
N LEU A 109 -29.60 17.77 47.05
CA LEU A 109 -29.33 19.21 47.30
C LEU A 109 -29.06 19.99 46.05
N ALA A 110 -28.58 19.37 44.98
CA ALA A 110 -28.34 20.02 43.68
C ALA A 110 -29.66 20.45 43.03
N LEU A 111 -30.78 19.77 43.32
CA LEU A 111 -32.11 20.15 42.82
C LEU A 111 -32.53 21.52 43.30
N LEU A 112 -32.09 21.97 44.50
CA LEU A 112 -32.37 23.32 45.00
C LEU A 112 -31.75 24.42 44.13
N SER A 113 -30.65 24.09 43.41
CA SER A 113 -30.02 24.99 42.44
C SER A 113 -30.45 24.69 41.00
N LYS A 114 -31.58 24.00 40.82
CA LYS A 114 -32.12 23.57 39.50
C LYS A 114 -31.11 22.73 38.70
N THR A 115 -30.30 21.95 39.39
CA THR A 115 -29.33 21.06 38.77
C THR A 115 -29.70 19.59 39.06
N VAL A 116 -29.93 18.82 38.02
CA VAL A 116 -30.04 17.37 38.11
C VAL A 116 -28.61 16.83 38.08
N TYR A 117 -28.07 16.50 39.26
CA TYR A 117 -26.71 16.03 39.37
C TYR A 117 -26.70 14.54 39.72
N LEU A 118 -26.15 13.75 38.80
CA LEU A 118 -25.89 12.31 38.95
C LEU A 118 -24.39 12.10 39.08
N PRO A 119 -23.85 11.80 40.28
CA PRO A 119 -22.44 11.51 40.46
C PRO A 119 -21.99 10.31 39.64
N TRP A 120 -22.86 9.32 39.50
CA TRP A 120 -22.59 8.14 38.68
C TRP A 120 -23.88 7.50 38.15
N ILE A 121 -23.74 6.83 37.02
CA ILE A 121 -24.70 5.87 36.46
C ILE A 121 -23.94 4.57 36.22
N LYS A 122 -24.48 3.45 36.68
CA LYS A 122 -23.96 2.10 36.46
C LYS A 122 -24.89 1.34 35.52
N LEU A 123 -24.33 0.77 34.43
CA LEU A 123 -25.00 -0.09 33.51
C LEU A 123 -24.51 -1.52 33.70
N GLU A 124 -25.39 -2.46 33.96
CA GLU A 124 -25.03 -3.87 34.06
C GLU A 124 -25.23 -4.58 32.73
N GLN A 125 -24.15 -5.17 32.20
CA GLN A 125 -24.10 -5.98 30.98
C GLN A 125 -24.89 -5.40 29.80
N PRO A 126 -24.63 -4.15 29.35
CA PRO A 126 -25.35 -3.57 28.22
C PRO A 126 -25.11 -4.38 26.95
N ASP A 127 -26.22 -4.72 26.26
CA ASP A 127 -26.22 -5.33 24.91
C ASP A 127 -26.75 -4.32 23.90
N VAL A 128 -25.91 -3.93 22.94
CA VAL A 128 -26.21 -2.92 21.92
C VAL A 128 -26.06 -3.54 20.54
N ARG A 129 -27.10 -3.44 19.71
CA ARG A 129 -27.10 -3.92 18.32
C ARG A 129 -27.21 -2.76 17.37
N LEU A 130 -26.15 -2.51 16.60
CA LEU A 130 -26.06 -1.48 15.59
C LEU A 130 -26.30 -2.10 14.21
N ILE A 131 -27.33 -1.64 13.51
CA ILE A 131 -27.76 -2.20 12.23
C ILE A 131 -27.79 -1.11 11.18
N ARG A 132 -27.18 -1.35 10.02
CA ARG A 132 -27.29 -0.51 8.83
C ARG A 132 -27.71 -1.33 7.61
N LEU A 133 -28.86 -0.99 7.04
CA LEU A 133 -29.42 -1.65 5.87
C LEU A 133 -29.09 -0.90 4.56
N ALA A 134 -29.02 0.44 4.60
CA ALA A 134 -28.71 1.33 3.49
C ALA A 134 -27.99 2.58 3.99
N GLU A 135 -27.48 3.45 3.10
CA GLU A 135 -26.70 4.66 3.48
C GLU A 135 -27.44 5.53 4.50
N ASP A 136 -28.74 5.75 4.30
CA ASP A 136 -29.58 6.58 5.17
C ASP A 136 -30.49 5.75 6.10
N ASN A 137 -30.36 4.40 6.10
CA ASN A 137 -31.17 3.52 6.92
C ASN A 137 -30.34 2.75 7.93
N ASN A 138 -30.20 3.34 9.11
CA ASN A 138 -29.50 2.76 10.26
C ASN A 138 -30.28 2.98 11.56
N ASN A 139 -29.93 2.24 12.61
CA ASN A 139 -30.60 2.35 13.91
C ASN A 139 -29.90 3.24 14.94
N TRP A 140 -28.76 3.83 14.65
CA TRP A 140 -28.06 4.73 15.58
C TRP A 140 -28.30 6.22 15.33
N THR A 141 -28.91 6.59 14.20
CA THR A 141 -29.33 7.97 13.94
C THR A 141 -30.68 8.22 14.58
N PHE A 142 -30.72 9.11 15.58
CA PHE A 142 -31.93 9.48 16.28
C PHE A 142 -32.53 10.75 15.66
N GLN A 143 -33.85 10.72 15.41
CA GLN A 143 -34.63 11.88 15.05
C GLN A 143 -35.45 12.25 16.29
N LEU A 144 -34.96 13.18 17.10
CA LEU A 144 -35.63 13.63 18.29
C LEU A 144 -36.87 14.45 17.93
N ALA A 145 -37.95 14.30 18.71
CA ALA A 145 -39.20 15.05 18.48
C ALA A 145 -39.01 16.57 18.51
N GLY A 146 -37.97 17.03 19.20
CA GLY A 146 -37.57 18.45 19.29
C GLY A 146 -36.98 19.06 18.02
N ASP A 147 -36.42 18.24 17.09
CA ASP A 147 -35.80 18.75 15.86
C ASP A 147 -36.78 19.39 14.86
N LYS A 148 -38.08 19.21 15.04
CA LYS A 148 -39.13 19.83 14.22
C LYS A 148 -39.64 21.17 14.76
N ARG A 149 -39.15 21.62 15.93
CA ARG A 149 -39.52 22.92 16.47
C ARG A 149 -38.62 23.97 15.86
N THR A 150 -39.19 24.79 15.00
CA THR A 150 -38.61 26.05 14.52
C THR A 150 -38.17 26.91 15.69
N SER A 151 -37.04 27.51 15.56
CA SER A 151 -36.17 28.18 16.56
C SER A 151 -36.73 29.47 17.18
N ASP A 152 -38.02 29.57 17.53
CA ASP A 152 -38.51 30.88 17.97
C ASP A 152 -39.24 30.96 19.34
N ASP A 153 -39.49 29.86 20.07
CA ASP A 153 -40.29 29.96 21.31
C ASP A 153 -39.85 29.04 22.48
N SER A 154 -38.59 28.75 22.66
CA SER A 154 -38.16 28.10 23.90
C SER A 154 -37.18 28.99 24.68
N ALA A 155 -37.69 29.64 25.72
CA ALA A 155 -36.84 30.16 26.78
C ALA A 155 -35.88 29.04 27.27
N PRO A 156 -34.57 29.31 27.45
CA PRO A 156 -33.62 28.29 27.88
C PRO A 156 -34.12 27.66 29.19
N SER A 157 -34.19 26.31 29.23
CA SER A 157 -34.56 25.61 30.43
C SER A 157 -33.66 26.07 31.56
N SER A 158 -34.26 26.56 32.65
CA SER A 158 -33.52 27.00 33.85
C SER A 158 -32.86 25.84 34.60
N TRP A 159 -33.04 24.60 34.13
CA TRP A 159 -32.47 23.38 34.71
C TRP A 159 -31.20 22.99 33.98
N SER A 160 -30.14 22.68 34.74
CA SER A 160 -28.91 22.10 34.23
C SER A 160 -28.82 20.60 34.58
N PHE A 161 -28.13 19.85 33.71
CA PHE A 161 -27.85 18.42 33.94
C PHE A 161 -26.35 18.18 34.08
N ARG A 162 -25.94 17.47 35.14
CA ARG A 162 -24.56 17.13 35.41
C ARG A 162 -24.44 15.61 35.68
N LEU A 163 -23.51 14.97 34.98
CA LEU A 163 -23.14 13.56 35.16
C LEU A 163 -21.63 13.46 35.21
N ASP A 164 -21.08 12.89 36.32
CA ASP A 164 -19.64 12.82 36.52
C ASP A 164 -19.04 11.49 36.06
N ASN A 165 -19.72 10.36 36.28
CA ASN A 165 -19.18 9.03 35.94
C ASN A 165 -20.24 8.12 35.28
N ILE A 166 -19.81 7.36 34.28
CA ILE A 166 -20.55 6.22 33.74
C ILE A 166 -19.74 4.97 34.04
N LEU A 167 -20.32 4.08 34.82
CA LEU A 167 -19.77 2.78 35.18
C LEU A 167 -20.50 1.72 34.38
N PHE A 168 -19.83 0.71 33.91
CA PHE A 168 -20.50 -0.49 33.46
C PHE A 168 -19.61 -1.72 33.66
N ASP A 169 -20.28 -2.85 33.76
CA ASP A 169 -19.64 -4.14 33.73
C ASP A 169 -19.35 -4.54 32.29
N ARG A 170 -19.11 -5.80 32.02
CA ARG A 170 -18.90 -6.27 30.63
C ARG A 170 -20.12 -5.96 29.74
N GLY A 171 -19.86 -5.25 28.64
CA GLY A 171 -20.87 -4.95 27.65
C GLY A 171 -20.61 -5.66 26.31
N THR A 172 -21.66 -5.79 25.49
CA THR A 172 -21.58 -6.35 24.15
C THR A 172 -22.10 -5.34 23.14
N ILE A 173 -21.36 -5.13 22.05
CA ILE A 173 -21.80 -4.35 20.89
C ILE A 173 -21.76 -5.26 19.67
N ALA A 174 -22.93 -5.54 19.07
CA ALA A 174 -23.04 -6.27 17.82
C ALA A 174 -23.28 -5.27 16.67
N ILE A 175 -22.51 -5.34 15.60
CA ILE A 175 -22.61 -4.49 14.42
C ILE A 175 -22.98 -5.36 13.23
N ASP A 176 -24.14 -5.09 12.60
CA ASP A 176 -24.58 -5.71 11.35
C ASP A 176 -24.73 -4.63 10.29
N ASP A 177 -23.77 -4.55 9.38
CA ASP A 177 -23.73 -3.55 8.33
C ASP A 177 -23.80 -4.21 6.94
N LYS A 178 -24.94 -4.08 6.28
CA LYS A 178 -25.20 -4.70 4.97
C LYS A 178 -24.43 -4.01 3.84
N ILE A 179 -24.09 -2.72 3.98
CA ILE A 179 -23.33 -1.97 2.97
C ILE A 179 -21.89 -2.48 2.92
N THR A 180 -21.24 -2.54 4.08
CA THR A 180 -19.86 -3.03 4.17
C THR A 180 -19.77 -4.54 4.30
N ARG A 181 -20.89 -5.26 4.30
CA ARG A 181 -20.98 -6.72 4.54
C ARG A 181 -20.20 -7.12 5.78
N SER A 182 -20.45 -6.38 6.88
CA SER A 182 -19.74 -6.55 8.13
C SER A 182 -20.68 -7.08 9.20
N ASP A 183 -20.24 -8.09 9.93
CA ASP A 183 -20.89 -8.70 11.09
C ASP A 183 -19.85 -8.87 12.18
N ILE A 184 -19.87 -7.95 13.16
CA ILE A 184 -18.79 -7.81 14.15
C ILE A 184 -19.39 -7.77 15.54
N THR A 185 -18.88 -8.61 16.44
CA THR A 185 -19.18 -8.57 17.87
C THR A 185 -17.98 -8.00 18.63
N ILE A 186 -18.22 -7.00 19.47
CA ILE A 186 -17.25 -6.33 20.31
C ILE A 186 -17.65 -6.56 21.77
N LEU A 187 -16.78 -7.20 22.55
CA LEU A 187 -16.90 -7.25 24.00
C LEU A 187 -16.15 -6.06 24.58
N VAL A 188 -16.78 -5.38 25.53
CA VAL A 188 -16.24 -4.19 26.20
C VAL A 188 -16.10 -4.49 27.69
N ASP A 189 -14.88 -4.47 28.20
CA ASP A 189 -14.57 -4.73 29.60
C ASP A 189 -13.90 -3.51 30.25
N PRO A 190 -14.25 -3.13 31.49
CA PRO A 190 -13.53 -2.09 32.24
C PRO A 190 -12.10 -2.54 32.56
N LEU A 191 -11.11 -1.65 32.43
CA LEU A 191 -9.69 -1.95 32.67
C LEU A 191 -9.25 -1.77 34.14
N GLY A 192 -10.17 -1.43 35.05
CA GLY A 192 -9.88 -1.22 36.47
C GLY A 192 -10.88 -0.31 37.15
N LYS A 193 -10.49 0.34 38.24
CA LYS A 193 -11.36 1.32 38.92
C LYS A 193 -11.65 2.49 37.97
N PRO A 194 -12.92 2.94 37.84
CA PRO A 194 -13.27 4.09 37.03
C PRO A 194 -12.50 5.32 37.46
N LEU A 195 -11.82 5.97 36.52
CA LEU A 195 -11.19 7.26 36.79
C LEU A 195 -12.22 8.36 36.64
N PRO A 196 -12.22 9.40 37.50
CA PRO A 196 -13.04 10.59 37.30
C PRO A 196 -12.77 11.22 35.94
N PHE A 197 -13.80 11.76 35.30
CA PHE A 197 -13.68 12.39 33.98
C PHE A 197 -12.59 13.48 33.92
N SER A 198 -12.44 14.26 34.98
CA SER A 198 -11.39 15.28 35.11
C SER A 198 -9.96 14.73 35.07
N GLU A 199 -9.74 13.47 35.45
CA GLU A 199 -8.43 12.82 35.38
C GLU A 199 -8.15 12.26 33.98
N VAL A 200 -9.20 11.85 33.26
CA VAL A 200 -9.08 11.34 31.88
C VAL A 200 -8.87 12.44 30.87
N THR A 201 -9.46 13.61 31.09
CA THR A 201 -9.37 14.79 30.20
C THR A 201 -8.27 15.77 30.58
N GLY A 202 -7.37 15.40 31.50
CA GLY A 202 -6.30 16.27 32.03
C GLY A 202 -5.68 17.18 30.96
N THR A 203 -5.73 18.48 31.23
CA THR A 203 -5.39 19.60 30.33
C THR A 203 -3.90 19.73 29.97
N LYS A 204 -3.09 18.71 30.17
CA LYS A 204 -1.65 18.76 29.93
C LYS A 204 -1.30 18.12 28.59
N ASP A 205 -0.83 18.96 27.68
CA ASP A 205 -0.16 18.68 26.42
C ASP A 205 -0.97 17.98 25.32
N ARG A 206 -1.53 18.80 24.44
CA ARG A 206 -2.30 18.44 23.23
C ARG A 206 -1.55 17.60 22.19
N HIS A 207 -0.31 17.17 22.43
CA HIS A 207 0.56 16.54 21.44
C HIS A 207 1.26 15.25 21.91
N SER A 208 0.94 14.76 23.10
CA SER A 208 1.53 13.50 23.60
C SER A 208 0.66 12.30 23.24
N ALA A 209 1.31 11.20 22.82
CA ALA A 209 0.64 9.91 22.69
C ALA A 209 -0.07 9.56 24.00
N ALA A 210 -1.30 9.04 23.91
CA ALA A 210 -2.09 8.63 25.08
C ALA A 210 -1.27 7.74 26.02
N LYS A 211 -1.26 8.09 27.31
CA LYS A 211 -0.55 7.32 28.32
C LYS A 211 -1.38 6.10 28.73
N PRO A 212 -0.76 5.03 29.28
CA PRO A 212 -1.50 3.84 29.72
C PRO A 212 -2.65 4.09 30.70
N GLY A 213 -2.62 5.17 31.48
CA GLY A 213 -3.68 5.57 32.40
C GLY A 213 -4.88 6.28 31.75
N ASP A 214 -4.78 6.66 30.48
CA ASP A 214 -5.85 7.35 29.76
C ASP A 214 -6.93 6.38 29.24
N TYR A 215 -6.65 5.08 29.22
CA TYR A 215 -7.57 4.04 28.78
C TYR A 215 -8.43 3.53 29.93
N VAL A 216 -9.74 3.46 29.70
CA VAL A 216 -10.74 3.04 30.68
C VAL A 216 -11.33 1.67 30.34
N PHE A 217 -11.50 1.38 29.04
CA PHE A 217 -12.11 0.16 28.56
C PHE A 217 -11.19 -0.64 27.66
N GLY A 218 -11.19 -1.95 27.85
CA GLY A 218 -10.65 -2.95 26.94
C GLY A 218 -11.71 -3.41 25.95
N LEU A 219 -11.32 -3.66 24.72
CA LEU A 219 -12.16 -4.17 23.65
C LEU A 219 -11.62 -5.51 23.17
N SER A 220 -12.51 -6.48 22.92
CA SER A 220 -12.21 -7.71 22.20
C SER A 220 -13.18 -7.85 21.04
N LEU A 221 -12.66 -7.92 19.82
CA LEU A 221 -13.43 -7.88 18.60
C LEU A 221 -13.28 -9.20 17.84
N LYS A 222 -14.41 -9.73 17.36
CA LYS A 222 -14.49 -10.92 16.51
C LYS A 222 -15.64 -10.79 15.53
N GLY A 223 -15.42 -11.21 14.29
CA GLY A 223 -16.49 -11.19 13.29
C GLY A 223 -15.95 -11.21 11.87
N ARG A 224 -16.67 -10.54 10.98
CA ARG A 224 -16.30 -10.35 9.58
C ARG A 224 -16.39 -8.88 9.20
N TYR A 225 -15.42 -8.40 8.43
CA TYR A 225 -15.42 -7.08 7.81
C TYR A 225 -15.24 -7.23 6.31
N LYS A 226 -16.16 -6.68 5.52
CA LYS A 226 -16.23 -6.89 4.05
C LYS A 226 -16.16 -8.37 3.65
N GLY A 227 -16.75 -9.24 4.47
CA GLY A 227 -16.76 -10.68 4.26
C GLY A 227 -15.50 -11.43 4.73
N GLN A 228 -14.41 -10.73 5.06
CA GLN A 228 -13.18 -11.33 5.57
C GLN A 228 -13.23 -11.50 7.09
N PRO A 229 -12.73 -12.60 7.66
CA PRO A 229 -12.69 -12.78 9.11
C PRO A 229 -11.79 -11.72 9.74
N VAL A 230 -12.26 -11.11 10.83
CA VAL A 230 -11.51 -10.13 11.60
C VAL A 230 -11.54 -10.48 13.08
N THR A 231 -10.39 -10.38 13.74
CA THR A 231 -10.25 -10.53 15.18
C THR A 231 -9.27 -9.49 15.70
N GLY A 232 -9.40 -9.11 16.96
CA GLY A 232 -8.45 -8.18 17.56
C GLY A 232 -8.84 -7.74 18.94
N ASN A 233 -7.93 -6.93 19.51
CA ASN A 233 -8.11 -6.33 20.81
C ASN A 233 -7.83 -4.84 20.72
N GLY A 234 -8.42 -4.08 21.62
CA GLY A 234 -8.22 -2.64 21.67
C GLY A 234 -8.42 -2.09 23.08
N LYS A 235 -8.17 -0.80 23.20
CA LYS A 235 -8.45 -0.01 24.40
C LYS A 235 -8.97 1.34 24.00
N ILE A 236 -9.91 1.88 24.77
CA ILE A 236 -10.50 3.21 24.53
C ILE A 236 -10.60 4.00 25.83
N GLY A 237 -10.73 5.31 25.70
CA GLY A 237 -10.98 6.22 26.81
C GLY A 237 -12.37 6.08 27.41
N GLY A 238 -12.66 6.89 28.44
CA GLY A 238 -13.95 6.88 29.15
C GLY A 238 -15.10 7.41 28.29
N MET A 239 -16.31 6.88 28.50
CA MET A 239 -17.50 7.21 27.70
C MET A 239 -17.88 8.69 27.76
N LEU A 240 -17.63 9.37 28.88
CA LEU A 240 -17.92 10.81 28.98
C LEU A 240 -16.98 11.67 28.13
N ALA A 241 -15.76 11.19 27.88
CA ALA A 241 -14.81 11.87 26.99
C ALA A 241 -15.30 11.90 25.55
N LEU A 242 -16.18 10.99 25.13
CA LEU A 242 -16.80 11.00 23.80
C LEU A 242 -17.61 12.29 23.54
N ARG A 243 -18.19 12.91 24.58
CA ARG A 243 -19.01 14.14 24.44
C ARG A 243 -18.18 15.42 24.33
N SER A 244 -16.88 15.35 24.52
CA SER A 244 -16.00 16.51 24.47
C SER A 244 -15.41 16.70 23.09
N ALA A 245 -15.91 17.67 22.33
CA ALA A 245 -15.33 18.02 21.03
C ALA A 245 -13.89 18.59 21.14
N SER A 246 -13.52 19.14 22.32
CA SER A 246 -12.22 19.78 22.54
C SER A 246 -11.14 18.84 23.10
N ALA A 247 -11.52 17.72 23.70
CA ALA A 247 -10.58 16.77 24.28
C ALA A 247 -10.33 15.60 23.30
N PRO A 248 -9.06 15.25 23.01
CA PRO A 248 -8.74 14.11 22.16
C PRO A 248 -9.13 12.81 22.87
N PHE A 249 -9.93 11.97 22.22
CA PHE A 249 -10.36 10.67 22.73
C PHE A 249 -9.32 9.59 22.41
N PRO A 250 -8.70 8.97 23.42
CA PRO A 250 -7.64 8.00 23.21
C PRO A 250 -8.20 6.66 22.72
N LEU A 251 -7.52 6.07 21.73
CA LEU A 251 -7.81 4.71 21.26
C LEU A 251 -6.53 3.98 20.88
N GLN A 252 -6.56 2.67 21.07
CA GLN A 252 -5.52 1.72 20.68
C GLN A 252 -6.18 0.46 20.15
N GLY A 253 -5.61 -0.15 19.11
CA GLY A 253 -6.10 -1.41 18.57
C GLY A 253 -4.99 -2.23 17.94
N ASP A 254 -5.18 -3.55 17.92
CA ASP A 254 -4.35 -4.52 17.23
C ASP A 254 -5.27 -5.58 16.63
N PHE A 255 -5.47 -5.51 15.31
CA PHE A 255 -6.45 -6.27 14.58
C PHE A 255 -5.79 -7.12 13.50
N HIS A 256 -6.38 -8.28 13.24
CA HIS A 256 -5.96 -9.22 12.22
C HIS A 256 -7.14 -9.50 11.29
N SER A 257 -6.89 -9.46 9.98
CA SER A 257 -7.82 -9.90 8.96
C SER A 257 -7.05 -10.73 7.94
N GLY A 258 -7.29 -12.05 7.94
CA GLY A 258 -6.43 -12.99 7.23
C GLY A 258 -4.98 -12.88 7.71
N ASN A 259 -4.05 -12.68 6.76
CA ASN A 259 -2.62 -12.48 7.04
C ASN A 259 -2.24 -11.01 7.25
N THR A 260 -3.21 -10.10 7.20
CA THR A 260 -2.96 -8.67 7.41
C THR A 260 -3.18 -8.29 8.87
N ARG A 261 -2.18 -7.65 9.47
CA ARG A 261 -2.24 -7.05 10.81
C ARG A 261 -2.28 -5.54 10.70
N VAL A 262 -3.18 -4.94 11.47
CA VAL A 262 -3.32 -3.48 11.60
C VAL A 262 -3.26 -3.13 13.07
N ALA A 263 -2.19 -2.50 13.51
CA ALA A 263 -2.06 -2.02 14.88
C ALA A 263 -1.97 -0.49 14.88
N PHE A 264 -2.68 0.15 15.80
CA PHE A 264 -2.66 1.60 15.93
C PHE A 264 -2.78 2.06 17.40
N SER A 265 -2.30 3.26 17.65
CA SER A 265 -2.47 3.96 18.92
C SER A 265 -2.47 5.47 18.70
N GLY A 266 -3.33 6.19 19.40
CA GLY A 266 -3.43 7.65 19.29
C GLY A 266 -4.77 8.18 19.74
N THR A 267 -5.30 9.17 19.00
CA THR A 267 -6.50 9.90 19.42
C THR A 267 -7.45 10.17 18.26
N VAL A 268 -8.75 10.31 18.61
CA VAL A 268 -9.80 10.85 17.74
C VAL A 268 -10.20 12.21 18.29
N SER A 269 -10.28 13.22 17.44
CA SER A 269 -10.88 14.52 17.77
C SER A 269 -12.37 14.50 17.46
N ASP A 270 -13.18 15.12 18.31
CA ASP A 270 -14.65 15.14 18.21
C ASP A 270 -15.23 13.75 17.86
N PRO A 271 -15.12 12.77 18.76
CA PRO A 271 -15.40 11.37 18.43
C PRO A 271 -16.87 11.12 18.05
N LEU A 272 -17.82 11.92 18.53
CA LEU A 272 -19.25 11.79 18.17
C LEU A 272 -19.52 12.23 16.72
N ASN A 273 -18.84 13.28 16.25
CA ASN A 273 -18.97 13.80 14.89
C ASN A 273 -17.86 13.29 13.96
N VAL A 274 -16.95 12.45 14.50
CA VAL A 274 -15.77 11.92 13.78
C VAL A 274 -14.99 13.06 13.12
N GLY A 275 -14.52 14.03 13.92
CA GLY A 275 -13.84 15.22 13.40
C GLY A 275 -12.48 14.93 12.77
N GLY A 276 -11.74 13.96 13.30
CA GLY A 276 -10.45 13.55 12.74
C GLY A 276 -9.70 12.52 13.58
N ILE A 277 -8.60 12.00 13.04
CA ILE A 277 -7.71 11.05 13.72
C ILE A 277 -6.26 11.49 13.67
N ASP A 278 -5.50 11.15 14.71
CA ASP A 278 -4.04 11.26 14.77
C ASP A 278 -3.49 10.00 15.44
N LEU A 279 -3.02 9.07 14.62
CA LEU A 279 -2.66 7.72 15.04
C LEU A 279 -1.23 7.38 14.62
N ARG A 280 -0.48 6.71 15.49
CA ARG A 280 0.63 5.87 15.04
C ARG A 280 0.03 4.59 14.49
N LEU A 281 0.33 4.27 13.25
CA LEU A 281 -0.27 3.17 12.51
C LEU A 281 0.82 2.22 12.01
N LYS A 282 0.62 0.93 12.25
CA LYS A 282 1.46 -0.16 11.76
C LYS A 282 0.61 -1.08 10.89
N PHE A 283 1.09 -1.32 9.68
CA PHE A 283 0.56 -2.35 8.80
C PHE A 283 1.60 -3.44 8.59
N ALA A 284 1.17 -4.69 8.53
CA ALA A 284 1.99 -5.82 8.10
C ALA A 284 1.10 -6.85 7.40
N GLY A 285 1.65 -7.52 6.39
CA GLY A 285 0.91 -8.53 5.63
C GLY A 285 1.75 -9.18 4.54
N ASP A 286 1.14 -10.09 3.79
CA ASP A 286 1.82 -10.84 2.74
C ASP A 286 2.02 -10.01 1.47
N SER A 287 1.12 -9.06 1.16
CA SER A 287 1.23 -8.14 0.02
C SER A 287 0.51 -6.82 0.29
N LEU A 288 1.05 -5.70 -0.20
CA LEU A 288 0.37 -4.39 -0.15
C LEU A 288 -0.96 -4.41 -0.90
N ARG A 289 -1.10 -5.24 -1.92
CA ARG A 289 -2.36 -5.45 -2.66
C ARG A 289 -3.51 -5.87 -1.74
N ASP A 290 -3.24 -6.68 -0.71
CA ASP A 290 -4.27 -7.21 0.21
C ASP A 290 -4.89 -6.11 1.09
N LEU A 291 -4.25 -4.94 1.19
CA LEU A 291 -4.81 -3.77 1.85
C LEU A 291 -6.01 -3.17 1.09
N TYR A 292 -6.19 -3.48 -0.20
CA TYR A 292 -7.34 -3.00 -0.98
C TYR A 292 -8.68 -3.41 -0.36
N ASP A 293 -8.80 -4.66 0.06
CA ASP A 293 -10.03 -5.17 0.66
C ASP A 293 -10.39 -4.46 1.97
N LEU A 294 -9.38 -4.01 2.72
CA LEU A 294 -9.58 -3.29 3.98
C LEU A 294 -9.79 -1.79 3.78
N THR A 295 -8.98 -1.16 2.94
CA THR A 295 -8.90 0.31 2.84
C THR A 295 -9.58 0.90 1.61
N GLY A 296 -9.71 0.12 0.53
CA GLY A 296 -10.10 0.62 -0.79
C GLY A 296 -8.98 1.34 -1.54
N VAL A 297 -7.76 1.39 -1.00
CA VAL A 297 -6.58 1.99 -1.64
C VAL A 297 -5.93 0.96 -2.55
N LEU A 298 -5.86 1.25 -3.84
CA LEU A 298 -5.17 0.40 -4.80
C LEU A 298 -3.65 0.51 -4.61
N LEU A 299 -3.06 -0.56 -4.15
CA LEU A 299 -1.62 -0.69 -4.00
C LEU A 299 -1.13 -1.87 -4.84
N PRO A 300 0.12 -1.82 -5.32
CA PRO A 300 0.66 -2.87 -6.16
C PRO A 300 0.86 -4.18 -5.39
N GLU A 301 0.97 -5.28 -6.13
CA GLU A 301 1.42 -6.54 -5.59
C GLU A 301 2.88 -6.44 -5.17
N THR A 302 3.20 -6.97 -4.00
CA THR A 302 4.55 -6.94 -3.42
C THR A 302 4.82 -8.22 -2.66
N PRO A 303 6.07 -8.54 -2.32
CA PRO A 303 6.39 -9.47 -1.24
C PRO A 303 5.80 -8.99 0.09
N SER A 304 5.98 -9.82 1.14
CA SER A 304 5.54 -9.47 2.50
C SER A 304 6.09 -8.10 2.92
N PHE A 305 5.25 -7.35 3.60
CA PHE A 305 5.55 -5.98 3.98
C PHE A 305 5.27 -5.70 5.45
N SER A 306 5.93 -4.67 5.95
CA SER A 306 5.60 -4.04 7.24
C SER A 306 5.90 -2.55 7.18
N THR A 307 5.03 -1.72 7.75
CA THR A 307 5.21 -0.27 7.83
C THR A 307 4.80 0.26 9.19
N ASP A 308 5.46 1.32 9.66
CA ASP A 308 5.16 2.04 10.90
C ASP A 308 5.25 3.55 10.61
N GLY A 309 4.17 4.28 10.78
CA GLY A 309 4.10 5.71 10.49
C GLY A 309 2.98 6.41 11.25
N ARG A 310 2.84 7.72 11.03
CA ARG A 310 1.78 8.53 11.61
C ARG A 310 0.67 8.76 10.60
N LEU A 311 -0.54 8.30 10.92
CA LEU A 311 -1.74 8.55 10.12
C LEU A 311 -2.51 9.73 10.73
N ARG A 312 -2.74 10.76 9.93
CA ARG A 312 -3.65 11.86 10.22
C ARG A 312 -4.77 11.91 9.20
N ALA A 313 -6.00 12.09 9.66
CA ALA A 313 -7.12 12.33 8.79
C ALA A 313 -8.04 13.38 9.39
N ASP A 314 -8.66 14.18 8.52
CA ASP A 314 -9.68 15.16 8.82
C ASP A 314 -10.95 14.76 8.08
N PHE A 315 -12.05 14.60 8.82
CA PHE A 315 -13.36 14.16 8.30
C PHE A 315 -14.38 15.30 8.27
N THR A 316 -13.97 16.53 8.57
CA THR A 316 -14.87 17.69 8.56
C THR A 316 -15.46 17.97 7.18
N GLN A 317 -14.73 17.61 6.12
CA GLN A 317 -15.19 17.67 4.73
C GLN A 317 -15.71 16.30 4.27
N LYS A 318 -16.97 15.98 4.52
CA LYS A 318 -17.59 14.67 4.19
C LYS A 318 -17.40 14.22 2.74
N ASN A 319 -17.32 15.14 1.79
CA ASN A 319 -17.18 14.83 0.35
C ASN A 319 -15.73 14.66 -0.12
N ARG A 320 -14.74 14.99 0.72
CA ARG A 320 -13.31 14.96 0.35
C ARG A 320 -12.43 14.70 1.56
N MET A 321 -12.51 13.50 2.11
CA MET A 321 -11.68 13.10 3.24
C MET A 321 -10.21 12.93 2.79
N ARG A 322 -9.29 13.37 3.65
CA ARG A 322 -7.85 13.29 3.39
C ARG A 322 -7.16 12.49 4.49
N PHE A 323 -6.48 11.43 4.09
CA PHE A 323 -5.69 10.55 4.95
C PHE A 323 -4.20 10.77 4.64
N ASN A 324 -3.45 11.27 5.60
CA ASN A 324 -2.02 11.52 5.48
C ASN A 324 -1.24 10.49 6.30
N TYR A 325 -0.58 9.54 5.63
CA TYR A 325 0.34 8.59 6.26
C TYR A 325 1.76 9.14 6.16
N GLN A 326 2.24 9.73 7.24
CA GLN A 326 3.43 10.57 7.29
C GLN A 326 4.63 9.84 7.90
N ASN A 327 5.82 10.10 7.33
CA ASN A 327 7.12 9.65 7.84
C ASN A 327 7.11 8.15 8.19
N PHE A 328 6.45 7.36 7.35
CA PHE A 328 6.46 5.93 7.56
C PHE A 328 7.82 5.34 7.25
N ASN A 329 8.18 4.33 8.04
CA ASN A 329 9.34 3.48 7.83
C ASN A 329 8.83 2.05 7.70
N GLY A 330 9.41 1.29 6.79
CA GLY A 330 8.94 -0.07 6.57
C GLY A 330 9.89 -0.91 5.75
N ARG A 331 9.42 -2.10 5.42
CA ARG A 331 10.10 -3.07 4.55
C ARG A 331 9.08 -3.66 3.58
N ILE A 332 9.55 -3.97 2.38
CA ILE A 332 8.84 -4.76 1.37
C ILE A 332 9.82 -5.84 0.93
N GLY A 333 9.56 -7.10 1.25
CA GLY A 333 10.55 -8.16 1.11
C GLY A 333 11.80 -7.85 1.92
N ASP A 334 12.94 -7.79 1.25
CA ASP A 334 14.22 -7.42 1.83
C ASP A 334 14.57 -5.94 1.64
N SER A 335 13.76 -5.19 0.87
CA SER A 335 13.93 -3.75 0.64
C SER A 335 13.39 -2.93 1.80
N ASP A 336 14.08 -1.84 2.16
CA ASP A 336 13.53 -0.81 3.04
C ASP A 336 12.64 0.16 2.24
N ILE A 337 11.66 0.77 2.92
CA ILE A 337 10.79 1.77 2.33
C ILE A 337 10.47 2.87 3.33
N HIS A 338 10.56 4.12 2.89
CA HIS A 338 10.30 5.32 3.68
C HIS A 338 9.46 6.29 2.87
N GLY A 339 8.74 7.18 3.55
CA GLY A 339 8.04 8.22 2.83
C GLY A 339 6.84 8.80 3.54
N SER A 340 6.04 9.50 2.74
CA SER A 340 4.76 10.04 3.15
C SER A 340 3.77 9.93 1.99
N LEU A 341 2.59 9.40 2.27
CA LEU A 341 1.52 9.21 1.30
C LEU A 341 0.24 9.91 1.77
N THR A 342 -0.45 10.53 0.85
CA THR A 342 -1.75 11.17 1.07
C THR A 342 -2.78 10.49 0.18
N TYR A 343 -3.81 9.94 0.79
CA TYR A 343 -4.98 9.43 0.09
C TYR A 343 -6.14 10.41 0.27
N THR A 344 -6.71 10.87 -0.83
CA THR A 344 -7.83 11.82 -0.82
C THR A 344 -9.02 11.15 -1.50
N THR A 345 -10.14 11.02 -0.77
CA THR A 345 -11.41 10.54 -1.34
C THR A 345 -12.09 11.65 -2.15
N GLY A 346 -13.04 11.30 -3.00
CA GLY A 346 -13.84 12.28 -3.74
C GLY A 346 -14.10 11.91 -5.18
N LYS A 347 -14.87 12.78 -5.86
CA LYS A 347 -15.20 12.62 -7.27
C LYS A 347 -14.19 13.40 -8.14
N PRO A 348 -13.90 12.97 -9.40
CA PRO A 348 -14.44 11.78 -10.05
C PRO A 348 -13.90 10.47 -9.47
N ARG A 349 -12.70 10.44 -8.92
CA ARG A 349 -12.02 9.27 -8.33
C ARG A 349 -11.18 9.68 -7.13
N PRO A 350 -10.93 8.78 -6.18
CA PRO A 350 -9.95 9.01 -5.13
C PRO A 350 -8.52 9.12 -5.72
N LYS A 351 -7.65 9.84 -5.04
CA LYS A 351 -6.26 10.06 -5.47
C LYS A 351 -5.26 9.69 -4.38
N LEU A 352 -4.23 8.91 -4.74
CA LEU A 352 -3.05 8.65 -3.92
C LEU A 352 -1.90 9.54 -4.40
N SER A 353 -1.27 10.28 -3.50
CA SER A 353 -0.12 11.14 -3.83
C SER A 353 0.95 11.10 -2.75
N GLY A 354 2.21 11.38 -3.11
CA GLY A 354 3.28 11.50 -2.14
C GLY A 354 4.66 11.12 -2.67
N ASP A 355 5.59 11.03 -1.72
CA ASP A 355 6.99 10.74 -1.98
C ASP A 355 7.42 9.50 -1.21
N MET A 356 8.11 8.61 -1.90
CA MET A 356 8.64 7.36 -1.36
C MET A 356 10.12 7.22 -1.68
N GLU A 357 10.88 6.68 -0.75
CA GLU A 357 12.32 6.43 -0.90
C GLU A 357 12.68 5.05 -0.34
N SER A 358 13.59 4.36 -1.03
CA SER A 358 14.30 3.18 -0.53
C SER A 358 15.80 3.46 -0.53
N LYS A 359 16.47 3.24 0.57
CA LYS A 359 17.93 3.37 0.67
C LYS A 359 18.61 2.11 0.14
N GLN A 360 17.98 0.96 0.34
CA GLN A 360 18.45 -0.35 -0.09
C GLN A 360 17.28 -1.10 -0.75
N LEU A 361 17.25 -1.07 -2.07
CA LEU A 361 16.22 -1.66 -2.90
C LEU A 361 16.72 -2.96 -3.51
N ARG A 362 16.07 -4.07 -3.23
CA ARG A 362 16.34 -5.34 -3.91
C ARG A 362 15.46 -5.44 -5.16
N LEU A 363 16.08 -5.62 -6.32
CA LEU A 363 15.36 -5.64 -7.60
C LEU A 363 14.31 -6.76 -7.66
N ALA A 364 14.58 -7.90 -7.02
CA ALA A 364 13.63 -9.02 -6.93
C ALA A 364 12.31 -8.63 -6.23
N ASP A 365 12.31 -7.67 -5.30
CA ASP A 365 11.11 -7.21 -4.61
C ASP A 365 10.21 -6.35 -5.51
N LEU A 366 10.76 -5.84 -6.63
CA LEU A 366 10.00 -5.15 -7.68
C LEU A 366 9.43 -6.11 -8.73
N GLY A 367 9.82 -7.37 -8.70
CA GLY A 367 9.40 -8.38 -9.67
C GLY A 367 7.88 -8.42 -9.88
N PRO A 368 7.06 -8.50 -8.81
CA PRO A 368 5.61 -8.53 -8.94
C PRO A 368 5.00 -7.29 -9.62
N LEU A 369 5.68 -6.13 -9.57
CA LEU A 369 5.22 -4.90 -10.24
C LEU A 369 5.26 -5.02 -11.78
N ILE A 370 6.17 -5.84 -12.29
CA ILE A 370 6.38 -6.04 -13.73
C ILE A 370 5.95 -7.43 -14.19
N GLY A 371 5.27 -8.22 -13.32
CA GLY A 371 4.76 -9.54 -13.63
C GLY A 371 5.83 -10.65 -13.56
N VAL A 372 6.81 -10.53 -12.66
CA VAL A 372 7.81 -11.56 -12.36
C VAL A 372 7.56 -12.12 -10.96
N ASP A 373 7.37 -13.44 -10.86
CA ASP A 373 7.27 -14.12 -9.56
C ASP A 373 8.57 -13.93 -8.74
N SER A 374 8.46 -13.42 -7.55
CA SER A 374 9.59 -13.21 -6.63
C SER A 374 10.20 -14.51 -6.05
N GLY A 375 9.68 -15.66 -6.42
CA GLY A 375 10.27 -17.01 -6.19
C GLY A 375 10.44 -17.47 -4.74
N LYS A 376 10.13 -16.67 -3.72
CA LYS A 376 10.27 -17.02 -2.31
C LYS A 376 9.05 -16.55 -1.49
N GLY A 377 8.21 -17.50 -1.09
CA GLY A 377 7.43 -17.37 0.15
C GLY A 377 6.00 -16.83 0.07
N THR A 378 5.47 -16.44 -1.06
CA THR A 378 4.05 -16.11 -1.17
C THR A 378 3.22 -17.38 -1.33
N LYS A 379 2.55 -17.80 -0.24
CA LYS A 379 1.44 -18.76 -0.37
C LYS A 379 0.32 -18.06 -1.13
N LYS A 380 0.27 -18.28 -2.45
CA LYS A 380 -0.83 -17.78 -3.29
C LYS A 380 -2.15 -18.31 -2.73
N SER A 381 -3.15 -17.44 -2.52
CA SER A 381 -4.49 -17.87 -2.11
C SER A 381 -5.10 -18.79 -3.16
N ALA A 382 -5.93 -19.76 -2.76
CA ALA A 382 -6.54 -20.75 -3.67
C ALA A 382 -7.32 -20.11 -4.84
N ALA A 383 -7.85 -18.90 -4.68
CA ALA A 383 -8.48 -18.12 -5.74
C ALA A 383 -7.50 -17.62 -6.83
N ARG A 384 -6.21 -17.44 -6.49
CA ARG A 384 -5.16 -17.02 -7.42
C ARG A 384 -4.62 -18.16 -8.27
N GLN A 385 -4.61 -19.40 -7.76
CA GLN A 385 -4.10 -20.55 -8.49
C GLN A 385 -4.91 -20.87 -9.77
N ALA A 386 -6.13 -20.35 -9.88
CA ALA A 386 -6.99 -20.58 -11.04
C ALA A 386 -6.73 -19.62 -12.22
N ASP A 387 -6.15 -18.44 -11.99
CA ASP A 387 -5.98 -17.37 -13.01
C ASP A 387 -4.50 -17.12 -13.42
N ASP A 388 -3.53 -17.52 -12.59
CA ASP A 388 -2.11 -17.34 -12.85
C ASP A 388 -1.61 -18.42 -13.83
N ARG A 389 -1.29 -18.04 -15.05
CA ARG A 389 -0.48 -18.88 -15.94
C ARG A 389 0.96 -18.83 -15.45
N PRO A 390 1.57 -19.95 -15.08
CA PRO A 390 2.97 -19.95 -14.67
C PRO A 390 3.84 -19.42 -15.81
N GLN A 391 4.91 -18.68 -15.46
CA GLN A 391 5.90 -18.23 -16.43
C GLN A 391 6.28 -19.38 -17.36
N PRO A 392 6.12 -19.27 -18.69
CA PRO A 392 6.38 -20.38 -19.59
C PRO A 392 7.81 -20.87 -19.46
N ALA A 393 7.97 -22.18 -19.37
CA ALA A 393 9.29 -22.81 -19.25
C ALA A 393 10.18 -22.40 -20.43
N GLY A 394 11.39 -21.89 -20.13
CA GLY A 394 12.33 -21.43 -21.16
C GLY A 394 12.19 -19.98 -21.60
N LYS A 395 11.19 -19.23 -21.12
CA LYS A 395 11.03 -17.81 -21.39
C LYS A 395 11.51 -16.93 -20.22
N VAL A 396 11.98 -15.72 -20.52
CA VAL A 396 12.50 -14.75 -19.55
C VAL A 396 11.69 -13.45 -19.47
N LEU A 397 10.93 -13.11 -20.52
CA LEU A 397 10.09 -11.90 -20.51
C LEU A 397 8.88 -12.12 -19.61
N PRO A 398 8.53 -11.15 -18.73
CA PRO A 398 7.40 -11.27 -17.83
C PRO A 398 6.08 -11.49 -18.56
N ALA A 399 5.38 -12.59 -18.24
CA ALA A 399 4.16 -13.02 -18.93
C ALA A 399 2.88 -12.71 -18.16
N ASP A 400 2.97 -12.35 -16.87
CA ASP A 400 1.82 -12.04 -16.03
C ASP A 400 1.07 -10.81 -16.54
N ARG A 401 -0.27 -10.89 -16.48
CA ARG A 401 -1.13 -9.85 -17.01
C ARG A 401 -1.22 -8.65 -16.07
N PHE A 402 -1.24 -7.46 -16.65
CA PHE A 402 -1.59 -6.23 -15.94
C PHE A 402 -3.08 -6.22 -15.58
N GLU A 403 -3.42 -5.92 -14.33
CA GLU A 403 -4.80 -5.77 -13.85
C GLU A 403 -5.35 -4.36 -14.18
N THR A 404 -5.46 -4.03 -15.45
CA THR A 404 -5.82 -2.68 -15.93
C THR A 404 -7.23 -2.24 -15.52
N ASP A 405 -8.15 -3.17 -15.28
CA ASP A 405 -9.51 -2.85 -14.83
C ASP A 405 -9.51 -2.12 -13.47
N LYS A 406 -8.48 -2.36 -12.64
CA LYS A 406 -8.30 -1.66 -11.37
C LYS A 406 -7.70 -0.27 -11.50
N TRP A 407 -7.03 0.04 -12.62
CA TRP A 407 -6.38 1.33 -12.82
C TRP A 407 -7.39 2.50 -12.95
N GLN A 408 -8.64 2.20 -13.25
CA GLN A 408 -9.72 3.20 -13.34
C GLN A 408 -10.37 3.51 -11.99
N VAL A 409 -10.05 2.74 -10.93
CA VAL A 409 -10.67 2.90 -9.61
C VAL A 409 -10.10 4.09 -8.84
N MET A 410 -8.83 4.45 -9.10
CA MET A 410 -8.10 5.47 -8.34
C MET A 410 -7.04 6.15 -9.21
N ASP A 411 -6.86 7.44 -9.02
CA ASP A 411 -5.71 8.17 -9.57
C ASP A 411 -4.49 8.09 -8.64
N ALA A 412 -3.29 8.21 -9.21
CA ALA A 412 -2.05 8.23 -8.43
C ALA A 412 -1.06 9.30 -8.94
N ASP A 413 -0.28 9.86 -8.02
CA ASP A 413 0.77 10.85 -8.28
C ASP A 413 1.88 10.65 -7.25
N VAL A 414 2.77 9.68 -7.52
CA VAL A 414 3.76 9.21 -6.55
C VAL A 414 5.17 9.32 -7.11
N ARG A 415 6.06 9.98 -6.38
CA ARG A 415 7.50 10.00 -6.70
C ARG A 415 8.20 8.91 -5.90
N PHE A 416 9.03 8.15 -6.60
CA PHE A 416 9.83 7.09 -5.99
C PHE A 416 11.31 7.29 -6.26
N LYS A 417 12.15 7.03 -5.23
CA LYS A 417 13.61 7.05 -5.32
C LYS A 417 14.20 5.80 -4.65
N GLY A 418 15.02 5.04 -5.39
CA GLY A 418 15.79 3.91 -4.88
C GLY A 418 17.27 4.20 -5.02
N ARG A 419 18.00 4.35 -3.90
CA ARG A 419 19.42 4.79 -3.95
C ARG A 419 20.37 3.65 -4.30
N ARG A 420 20.41 2.61 -3.47
CA ARG A 420 21.26 1.44 -3.68
C ARG A 420 20.39 0.29 -4.14
N ILE A 421 20.65 -0.21 -5.34
CA ILE A 421 19.89 -1.32 -5.89
C ILE A 421 20.71 -2.60 -5.78
N GLU A 422 20.19 -3.58 -5.04
CA GLU A 422 20.77 -4.91 -4.95
C GLU A 422 20.12 -5.80 -6.00
N HIS A 423 20.95 -6.37 -6.86
CA HIS A 423 20.55 -7.34 -7.86
C HIS A 423 21.35 -8.65 -7.65
N GLY A 424 20.70 -9.78 -7.73
CA GLY A 424 21.31 -11.10 -7.50
C GLY A 424 22.22 -11.58 -8.65
N GLY A 425 22.73 -10.68 -9.48
CA GLY A 425 23.48 -11.05 -10.67
C GLY A 425 24.33 -9.92 -11.26
N THR A 426 24.37 -9.83 -12.53
CA THR A 426 25.46 -9.35 -13.37
C THR A 426 25.43 -7.88 -13.76
N LEU A 427 24.31 -7.17 -13.66
CA LEU A 427 24.21 -5.79 -14.13
C LEU A 427 24.16 -4.79 -12.97
N PRO A 428 25.14 -3.89 -12.80
CA PRO A 428 25.15 -2.86 -11.76
C PRO A 428 24.13 -1.77 -12.07
N ILE A 429 22.96 -1.84 -11.41
CA ILE A 429 21.91 -0.82 -11.47
C ILE A 429 22.00 0.04 -10.21
N SER A 430 21.88 1.37 -10.33
CA SER A 430 21.89 2.33 -9.22
C SER A 430 20.85 3.44 -9.44
N ASP A 431 20.57 4.19 -8.36
CA ASP A 431 19.88 5.49 -8.39
C ASP A 431 18.57 5.52 -9.20
N LEU A 432 17.70 4.51 -8.99
CA LEU A 432 16.38 4.52 -9.61
C LEU A 432 15.55 5.71 -9.11
N SER A 433 15.02 6.49 -10.02
CA SER A 433 14.00 7.49 -9.71
C SER A 433 12.92 7.49 -10.77
N THR A 434 11.67 7.58 -10.31
CA THR A 434 10.52 7.66 -11.20
C THR A 434 9.41 8.48 -10.59
N HIS A 435 8.61 9.13 -11.45
CA HIS A 435 7.36 9.74 -11.11
C HIS A 435 6.24 8.93 -11.76
N VAL A 436 5.43 8.30 -10.92
CA VAL A 436 4.29 7.47 -11.29
C VAL A 436 3.05 8.34 -11.32
N ILE A 437 2.45 8.50 -12.47
CA ILE A 437 1.20 9.24 -12.68
C ILE A 437 0.20 8.25 -13.25
N LEU A 438 -0.91 8.06 -12.56
CA LEU A 438 -2.05 7.26 -13.02
C LEU A 438 -3.28 8.16 -13.03
N GLU A 439 -3.85 8.37 -14.20
CA GLU A 439 -5.05 9.19 -14.40
C GLU A 439 -6.01 8.46 -15.35
N ASP A 440 -7.20 8.14 -14.87
CA ASP A 440 -8.25 7.47 -15.66
C ASP A 440 -7.80 6.17 -16.36
N GLY A 441 -6.97 5.39 -15.70
CA GLY A 441 -6.41 4.16 -16.28
C GLY A 441 -5.19 4.38 -17.18
N ASP A 442 -4.77 5.61 -17.38
CA ASP A 442 -3.57 6.00 -18.13
C ASP A 442 -2.38 6.08 -17.16
N LEU A 443 -1.42 5.15 -17.28
CA LEU A 443 -0.23 5.07 -16.43
C LEU A 443 0.99 5.65 -17.14
N ARG A 444 1.58 6.69 -16.57
CA ARG A 444 2.82 7.30 -17.03
C ARG A 444 3.91 7.20 -15.98
N LEU A 445 5.06 6.72 -16.39
CA LEU A 445 6.30 6.77 -15.62
C LEU A 445 7.19 7.83 -16.27
N GLN A 446 7.21 9.05 -15.74
CA GLN A 446 7.90 10.18 -16.35
C GLN A 446 8.40 11.21 -15.33
N PRO A 447 9.74 11.35 -15.16
CA PRO A 447 10.78 10.57 -15.82
C PRO A 447 10.98 9.19 -15.17
N VAL A 448 11.50 8.25 -15.94
CA VAL A 448 12.23 7.08 -15.41
C VAL A 448 13.71 7.37 -15.54
N ARG A 449 14.48 7.24 -14.47
CA ARG A 449 15.94 7.43 -14.48
C ARG A 449 16.59 6.37 -13.61
N PHE A 450 17.65 5.77 -14.08
CA PHE A 450 18.50 4.87 -13.28
C PHE A 450 19.92 4.82 -13.83
N GLY A 451 20.86 4.55 -12.95
CA GLY A 451 22.23 4.25 -13.31
C GLY A 451 22.35 2.81 -13.83
N LEU A 452 23.12 2.61 -14.91
CA LEU A 452 23.45 1.29 -15.44
C LEU A 452 24.88 1.31 -15.94
N ALA A 453 25.67 0.32 -15.56
CA ALA A 453 27.05 0.14 -16.06
C ALA A 453 27.90 1.44 -15.94
N ASN A 454 27.79 2.15 -14.83
CA ASN A 454 28.41 3.45 -14.56
C ASN A 454 28.03 4.59 -15.53
N GLY A 455 27.01 4.41 -16.32
CA GLY A 455 26.32 5.42 -17.11
C GLY A 455 24.92 5.69 -16.58
N SER A 456 24.03 6.21 -17.42
CA SER A 456 22.66 6.51 -17.04
C SER A 456 21.68 6.14 -18.13
N ILE A 457 20.48 5.72 -17.71
CA ILE A 457 19.30 5.58 -18.55
C ILE A 457 18.24 6.56 -18.06
N ALA A 458 17.63 7.29 -18.99
CA ALA A 458 16.55 8.23 -18.70
C ALA A 458 15.49 8.16 -19.80
N GLY A 459 14.23 8.44 -19.45
CA GLY A 459 13.15 8.46 -20.44
C GLY A 459 11.77 8.41 -19.82
N SER A 460 10.84 7.81 -20.55
CA SER A 460 9.44 7.66 -20.13
C SER A 460 8.88 6.33 -20.61
N VAL A 461 7.92 5.82 -19.84
CA VAL A 461 7.07 4.69 -20.19
C VAL A 461 5.62 5.13 -20.02
N HIS A 462 4.79 4.86 -21.02
CA HIS A 462 3.38 5.20 -21.05
C HIS A 462 2.56 3.96 -21.37
N LEU A 463 1.57 3.64 -20.52
CA LEU A 463 0.68 2.49 -20.67
C LEU A 463 -0.78 2.95 -20.60
N GLN A 464 -1.52 2.78 -21.69
CA GLN A 464 -2.93 3.17 -21.83
C GLN A 464 -3.83 1.99 -21.45
N GLY A 465 -4.19 1.89 -20.17
CA GLY A 465 -4.99 0.79 -19.62
C GLY A 465 -6.46 0.83 -20.00
N ASP A 466 -6.96 1.94 -20.54
CA ASP A 466 -8.30 2.10 -21.11
C ASP A 466 -8.45 1.39 -22.46
N LYS A 467 -7.35 1.11 -23.16
CA LYS A 467 -7.34 0.40 -24.44
C LYS A 467 -7.36 -1.11 -24.25
N LYS A 468 -8.08 -1.81 -25.13
CA LYS A 468 -8.14 -3.28 -25.17
C LYS A 468 -7.79 -3.80 -26.56
N PRO A 469 -6.60 -4.42 -26.76
CA PRO A 469 -5.52 -4.65 -25.77
C PRO A 469 -4.86 -3.35 -25.32
N LEU A 470 -4.25 -3.39 -24.11
CA LEU A 470 -3.44 -2.29 -23.57
C LEU A 470 -2.38 -1.86 -24.59
N GLN A 471 -2.21 -0.56 -24.76
CA GLN A 471 -1.16 0.02 -25.59
C GLN A 471 -0.04 0.58 -24.72
N GLY A 472 1.19 0.35 -25.13
CA GLY A 472 2.38 0.79 -24.41
C GLY A 472 3.36 1.51 -25.32
N GLU A 473 4.01 2.54 -24.79
CA GLU A 473 5.09 3.27 -25.43
C GLU A 473 6.25 3.42 -24.45
N ALA A 474 7.48 3.15 -24.92
CA ALA A 474 8.70 3.35 -24.17
C ALA A 474 9.69 4.18 -24.98
N ASN A 475 10.12 5.31 -24.41
CA ASN A 475 11.14 6.19 -24.98
C ASN A 475 12.27 6.30 -23.97
N LEU A 476 13.40 5.61 -24.22
CA LEU A 476 14.53 5.55 -23.29
C LEU A 476 15.82 6.01 -23.97
N GLN A 477 16.66 6.69 -23.23
CA GLN A 477 17.96 7.16 -23.66
C GLN A 477 19.03 6.64 -22.71
N ALA A 478 20.00 5.91 -23.25
CA ALA A 478 21.18 5.46 -22.54
C ALA A 478 22.36 6.40 -22.84
N ARG A 479 23.10 6.81 -21.82
CA ARG A 479 24.24 7.70 -21.97
C ARG A 479 25.43 7.21 -21.16
N ARG A 480 26.60 7.16 -21.82
CA ARG A 480 27.91 6.82 -21.22
C ARG A 480 27.94 5.48 -20.50
N LEU A 481 27.24 4.45 -21.06
CA LEU A 481 27.33 3.10 -20.51
C LEU A 481 28.73 2.53 -20.73
N LYS A 482 29.46 2.18 -19.69
CA LYS A 482 30.81 1.60 -19.80
C LYS A 482 30.73 0.15 -20.22
N LEU A 483 31.37 -0.18 -21.35
CA LEU A 483 31.26 -1.51 -21.98
C LEU A 483 31.74 -2.62 -21.05
N LYS A 484 32.84 -2.44 -20.32
CA LYS A 484 33.35 -3.42 -19.33
C LYS A 484 32.35 -3.72 -18.19
N ALA A 485 31.57 -2.73 -17.80
CA ALA A 485 30.60 -2.90 -16.71
C ALA A 485 29.29 -3.56 -17.16
N LEU A 486 29.02 -3.64 -18.47
CA LEU A 486 27.89 -4.40 -19.02
C LEU A 486 28.13 -5.92 -18.98
N MET A 487 29.40 -6.36 -18.97
CA MET A 487 29.78 -7.79 -18.98
C MET A 487 30.81 -8.08 -17.87
N PRO A 488 30.46 -7.93 -16.59
CA PRO A 488 31.43 -8.04 -15.49
C PRO A 488 32.04 -9.43 -15.33
N ASN A 489 31.37 -10.47 -15.80
CA ASN A 489 31.83 -11.87 -15.68
C ASN A 489 32.68 -12.34 -16.87
N VAL A 490 32.94 -11.48 -17.86
CA VAL A 490 33.78 -11.80 -19.01
C VAL A 490 35.15 -11.19 -18.79
N GLU A 491 36.14 -11.99 -18.38
CA GLU A 491 37.48 -11.53 -17.99
C GLU A 491 38.14 -10.67 -19.09
N MET A 492 38.06 -11.10 -20.35
CA MET A 492 38.59 -10.34 -21.49
C MET A 492 37.93 -8.97 -21.69
N MET A 493 36.68 -8.78 -21.25
CA MET A 493 35.99 -7.50 -21.31
C MET A 493 36.45 -6.51 -20.22
N GLN A 494 37.15 -6.97 -19.18
CA GLN A 494 37.62 -6.08 -18.08
C GLN A 494 38.69 -5.13 -18.55
N LYS A 495 39.45 -5.45 -19.60
CA LYS A 495 40.41 -4.57 -20.25
C LYS A 495 39.79 -3.62 -21.29
N THR A 496 38.49 -3.80 -21.58
CA THR A 496 37.80 -3.01 -22.59
C THR A 496 37.44 -1.62 -22.03
N LEU A 497 37.83 -0.60 -22.74
CA LEU A 497 37.46 0.80 -22.49
C LEU A 497 36.53 1.27 -23.60
N GLY A 498 35.53 2.05 -23.24
CA GLY A 498 34.58 2.62 -24.20
C GLY A 498 33.26 2.94 -23.55
N GLU A 499 32.61 3.97 -24.08
CA GLU A 499 31.31 4.46 -23.63
C GLU A 499 30.29 4.29 -24.75
N MET A 500 29.19 3.61 -24.45
CA MET A 500 28.10 3.39 -25.37
C MET A 500 26.93 4.32 -25.04
N ASN A 501 26.36 4.93 -26.07
CA ASN A 501 25.13 5.71 -26.03
C ASN A 501 24.06 5.00 -26.83
N GLY A 502 22.79 5.20 -26.48
CA GLY A 502 21.70 4.57 -27.21
C GLY A 502 20.38 5.28 -27.01
N ASP A 503 19.48 5.07 -27.95
CA ASP A 503 18.11 5.54 -27.92
C ASP A 503 17.18 4.39 -28.29
N VAL A 504 16.10 4.21 -27.51
CA VAL A 504 15.09 3.17 -27.70
C VAL A 504 13.73 3.84 -27.81
N GLN A 505 13.01 3.56 -28.87
CA GLN A 505 11.64 4.01 -29.10
C GLN A 505 10.83 2.81 -29.52
N LEU A 506 9.97 2.32 -28.64
CA LEU A 506 9.12 1.15 -28.89
C LEU A 506 7.67 1.48 -28.58
N ARG A 507 6.76 1.03 -29.42
CA ARG A 507 5.31 1.04 -29.21
C ARG A 507 4.78 -0.36 -29.43
N GLY A 508 3.97 -0.86 -28.51
CA GLY A 508 3.42 -2.21 -28.58
C GLY A 508 2.03 -2.31 -28.00
N SER A 509 1.39 -3.46 -28.22
CA SER A 509 0.08 -3.76 -27.66
C SER A 509 0.06 -5.14 -27.01
N GLY A 510 -0.61 -5.25 -25.85
CA GLY A 510 -0.70 -6.51 -25.12
C GLY A 510 -0.87 -6.28 -23.63
N ASN A 511 -1.32 -7.29 -22.90
CA ASN A 511 -1.65 -7.16 -21.49
C ASN A 511 -0.53 -7.64 -20.54
N SER A 512 0.68 -7.82 -21.05
CA SER A 512 1.88 -8.17 -20.25
C SER A 512 3.12 -7.57 -20.90
N VAL A 513 4.25 -7.52 -20.19
CA VAL A 513 5.53 -7.07 -20.75
C VAL A 513 5.92 -7.92 -21.96
N ALA A 514 5.81 -9.25 -21.87
CA ALA A 514 6.09 -10.17 -22.99
C ALA A 514 5.19 -9.88 -24.19
N ALA A 515 3.89 -9.64 -24.00
CA ALA A 515 2.95 -9.35 -25.08
C ALA A 515 3.21 -7.97 -25.72
N LEU A 516 3.50 -6.94 -24.90
CA LEU A 516 3.85 -5.61 -25.38
C LEU A 516 5.10 -5.64 -26.28
N LEU A 517 6.16 -6.31 -25.82
CA LEU A 517 7.39 -6.45 -26.59
C LEU A 517 7.19 -7.36 -27.81
N GLY A 518 6.44 -8.47 -27.64
CA GLY A 518 6.15 -9.42 -28.72
C GLY A 518 5.33 -8.85 -29.88
N ASN A 519 4.61 -7.74 -29.65
CA ASN A 519 3.84 -7.00 -30.67
C ASN A 519 4.40 -5.59 -30.92
N SER A 520 5.66 -5.34 -30.49
CA SER A 520 6.22 -4.00 -30.56
C SER A 520 6.69 -3.63 -31.98
N ASN A 521 6.62 -2.34 -32.26
CA ASN A 521 7.19 -1.70 -33.43
C ASN A 521 8.02 -0.49 -32.98
N GLY A 522 9.11 -0.21 -33.67
CA GLY A 522 9.96 0.92 -33.35
C GLY A 522 11.40 0.74 -33.75
N ASN A 523 12.29 1.41 -33.02
CA ASN A 523 13.69 1.46 -33.38
C ASN A 523 14.59 1.50 -32.13
N LEU A 524 15.74 0.86 -32.24
CA LEU A 524 16.82 0.87 -31.26
C LEU A 524 18.10 1.34 -31.95
N LYS A 525 18.70 2.41 -31.46
CA LYS A 525 19.99 2.95 -31.93
C LYS A 525 21.04 2.85 -30.86
N LEU A 526 22.22 2.36 -31.20
CA LEU A 526 23.39 2.31 -30.32
C LEU A 526 24.59 2.94 -31.03
N LEU A 527 25.43 3.63 -30.29
CA LEU A 527 26.63 4.26 -30.80
C LEU A 527 27.74 4.27 -29.75
N MET A 528 28.94 3.86 -30.15
CA MET A 528 30.19 4.03 -29.44
C MET A 528 31.20 4.68 -30.39
N ASN A 529 31.79 5.78 -30.02
CA ASN A 529 32.68 6.54 -30.90
C ASN A 529 34.13 6.09 -30.82
N ASP A 530 34.63 5.82 -29.61
CA ASP A 530 36.02 5.42 -29.34
C ASP A 530 36.10 4.40 -28.22
N GLY A 531 37.10 3.53 -28.27
CA GLY A 531 37.31 2.54 -27.23
C GLY A 531 38.58 1.71 -27.42
N LEU A 532 38.84 0.86 -26.45
CA LEU A 532 39.88 -0.17 -26.50
C LEU A 532 39.22 -1.51 -26.22
N ILE A 533 39.62 -2.56 -26.92
CA ILE A 533 39.15 -3.93 -26.71
C ILE A 533 40.35 -4.87 -26.69
N SER A 534 40.25 -5.96 -25.94
CA SER A 534 41.24 -7.04 -25.93
C SER A 534 41.45 -7.62 -27.34
N ARG A 535 42.72 -7.69 -27.75
CA ARG A 535 43.10 -8.36 -29.01
C ARG A 535 42.64 -9.81 -29.00
N ASN A 536 42.85 -10.51 -27.90
CA ASN A 536 42.43 -11.92 -27.80
C ASN A 536 40.93 -12.10 -27.99
N LEU A 537 40.10 -11.21 -27.50
CA LEU A 537 38.66 -11.23 -27.74
C LEU A 537 38.37 -11.04 -29.25
N MET A 538 39.04 -10.09 -29.90
CA MET A 538 38.90 -9.83 -31.33
C MET A 538 39.37 -11.03 -32.20
N GLU A 539 40.45 -11.68 -31.84
CA GLU A 539 40.98 -12.84 -32.57
C GLU A 539 40.06 -14.08 -32.39
N ILE A 540 39.43 -14.25 -31.22
CA ILE A 540 38.40 -15.26 -31.02
C ILE A 540 37.18 -14.99 -31.89
N LEU A 541 36.67 -13.76 -31.91
CA LEU A 541 35.54 -13.36 -32.75
C LEU A 541 35.87 -13.50 -34.24
N GLY A 542 37.11 -13.26 -34.64
CA GLY A 542 37.60 -13.45 -36.02
C GLY A 542 38.04 -14.85 -36.37
N LEU A 543 38.01 -15.82 -35.43
CA LEU A 543 38.54 -17.18 -35.60
C LEU A 543 40.00 -17.22 -36.06
N ASN A 544 40.80 -16.26 -35.61
CA ASN A 544 42.23 -16.19 -35.94
C ASN A 544 43.05 -16.96 -34.90
N VAL A 545 43.02 -18.27 -34.97
CA VAL A 545 43.63 -19.18 -33.99
C VAL A 545 45.14 -18.92 -33.81
N GLY A 546 45.83 -18.66 -34.90
CA GLY A 546 47.27 -18.38 -34.85
C GLY A 546 47.58 -17.13 -34.03
N ASN A 547 46.89 -16.05 -34.31
CA ASN A 547 47.10 -14.77 -33.58
C ASN A 547 46.62 -14.86 -32.12
N TYR A 548 45.56 -15.58 -31.85
CA TYR A 548 45.09 -15.85 -30.49
C TYR A 548 46.16 -16.61 -29.67
N LEU A 549 46.79 -17.64 -30.23
CA LEU A 549 47.87 -18.36 -29.55
C LEU A 549 49.10 -17.46 -29.31
N ILE A 550 49.44 -16.64 -30.28
CA ILE A 550 50.50 -15.64 -30.13
C ILE A 550 50.18 -14.68 -28.96
N GLY A 551 48.95 -14.18 -28.89
CA GLY A 551 48.47 -13.31 -27.78
C GLY A 551 48.49 -14.01 -26.41
N GLN A 552 48.25 -15.33 -26.36
CA GLN A 552 48.39 -16.12 -25.12
C GLN A 552 49.82 -16.26 -24.64
N ILE A 553 50.79 -16.32 -25.57
CA ILE A 553 52.21 -16.48 -25.25
C ILE A 553 52.88 -15.14 -24.91
N PHE A 554 52.59 -14.09 -25.68
CA PHE A 554 53.26 -12.77 -25.60
C PHE A 554 52.48 -11.71 -24.84
N GLY A 555 51.27 -12.04 -24.40
CA GLY A 555 50.35 -11.13 -23.71
C GLY A 555 49.22 -10.59 -24.59
N ASP A 556 48.14 -10.19 -23.93
CA ASP A 556 46.97 -9.62 -24.58
C ASP A 556 47.18 -8.14 -24.76
N GLU A 557 47.26 -7.69 -26.00
CA GLU A 557 47.39 -6.27 -26.36
C GLU A 557 45.98 -5.64 -26.55
N GLU A 558 45.87 -4.33 -26.38
CA GLU A 558 44.66 -3.56 -26.63
C GLU A 558 44.57 -3.14 -28.10
N VAL A 559 43.42 -3.32 -28.70
CA VAL A 559 43.08 -2.89 -30.05
C VAL A 559 42.13 -1.70 -29.98
N ARG A 560 42.42 -0.67 -30.73
CA ARG A 560 41.55 0.49 -30.79
C ARG A 560 40.26 0.17 -31.54
N VAL A 561 39.15 0.57 -30.94
CA VAL A 561 37.84 0.61 -31.56
C VAL A 561 37.65 1.96 -32.23
N ASN A 562 37.47 1.98 -33.54
CA ASN A 562 37.21 3.21 -34.26
C ASN A 562 35.79 3.70 -34.01
N CYS A 563 34.80 2.81 -34.12
CA CYS A 563 33.41 3.00 -33.68
C CYS A 563 32.65 1.67 -33.61
N ALA A 564 31.52 1.70 -32.88
CA ALA A 564 30.49 0.68 -33.01
C ALA A 564 29.14 1.37 -33.16
N ALA A 565 28.33 0.87 -34.09
CA ALA A 565 27.03 1.45 -34.38
C ALA A 565 25.99 0.36 -34.65
N ALA A 566 24.79 0.53 -34.11
CA ALA A 566 23.65 -0.30 -34.43
C ALA A 566 22.41 0.56 -34.67
N ASN A 567 21.70 0.27 -35.75
CA ASN A 567 20.37 0.74 -36.04
C ASN A 567 19.50 -0.48 -36.27
N ILE A 568 18.59 -0.76 -35.36
CA ILE A 568 17.81 -2.00 -35.30
C ILE A 568 16.34 -1.62 -35.36
N ASP A 569 15.67 -2.04 -36.45
CA ASP A 569 14.23 -1.87 -36.57
C ASP A 569 13.49 -3.04 -35.91
N VAL A 570 12.46 -2.72 -35.19
CA VAL A 570 11.56 -3.69 -34.57
C VAL A 570 10.22 -3.61 -35.28
N THR A 571 9.78 -4.74 -35.85
CA THR A 571 8.49 -4.85 -36.52
C THR A 571 7.77 -6.09 -36.02
N ASN A 572 6.56 -5.89 -35.44
CA ASN A 572 5.76 -6.97 -34.85
C ASN A 572 6.59 -7.86 -33.90
N GLY A 573 7.36 -7.23 -33.01
CA GLY A 573 8.20 -7.90 -32.03
C GLY A 573 9.43 -8.60 -32.58
N VAL A 574 9.76 -8.41 -33.85
CA VAL A 574 10.98 -8.95 -34.47
C VAL A 574 11.98 -7.83 -34.73
N ALA A 575 13.08 -7.87 -34.01
CA ALA A 575 14.19 -6.94 -34.17
C ALA A 575 15.10 -7.40 -35.31
N ARG A 576 15.37 -6.51 -36.30
CA ARG A 576 16.26 -6.72 -37.44
C ARG A 576 17.26 -5.59 -37.52
N PRO A 577 18.57 -5.88 -37.44
CA PRO A 577 19.59 -4.87 -37.69
C PRO A 577 19.56 -4.41 -39.14
N GLN A 578 19.42 -3.12 -39.35
CA GLN A 578 19.70 -2.42 -40.61
C GLN A 578 21.19 -2.15 -40.74
N ILE A 579 21.78 -1.76 -39.60
CA ILE A 579 23.20 -1.60 -39.41
C ILE A 579 23.49 -2.21 -38.04
N PHE A 580 24.50 -3.06 -37.94
CA PHE A 580 25.11 -3.47 -36.69
C PHE A 580 26.57 -3.80 -36.98
N ALA A 581 27.39 -2.80 -36.85
CA ALA A 581 28.80 -2.85 -37.23
C ALA A 581 29.68 -2.44 -36.04
N PHE A 582 30.79 -3.16 -35.89
CA PHE A 582 31.81 -2.88 -34.89
C PHE A 582 33.16 -2.76 -35.62
N ASP A 583 33.64 -1.55 -35.78
CA ASP A 583 34.85 -1.22 -36.54
C ASP A 583 36.05 -0.99 -35.63
N THR A 584 37.11 -1.75 -35.85
CA THR A 584 38.38 -1.64 -35.10
C THR A 584 39.55 -1.44 -36.06
N GLU A 585 40.73 -1.22 -35.55
CA GLU A 585 41.96 -1.17 -36.33
C GLU A 585 42.21 -2.50 -37.08
N ASN A 586 41.79 -3.61 -36.51
CA ASN A 586 42.13 -4.96 -36.98
C ASN A 586 41.02 -5.68 -37.77
N ALA A 587 39.75 -5.29 -37.53
CA ALA A 587 38.62 -5.96 -38.18
C ALA A 587 37.38 -5.04 -38.20
N LEU A 588 36.51 -5.29 -39.17
CA LEU A 588 35.13 -4.86 -39.21
C LEU A 588 34.27 -6.08 -38.89
N ILE A 589 33.40 -6.00 -37.89
CA ILE A 589 32.46 -7.06 -37.54
C ILE A 589 31.06 -6.61 -37.86
N ASN A 590 30.38 -7.32 -38.72
CA ASN A 590 28.99 -7.09 -39.06
C ASN A 590 28.09 -8.12 -38.40
N VAL A 591 26.96 -7.70 -37.86
CA VAL A 591 25.96 -8.59 -37.25
C VAL A 591 24.66 -8.46 -38.03
N THR A 592 24.15 -9.57 -38.51
CA THR A 592 22.89 -9.68 -39.24
C THR A 592 21.98 -10.73 -38.63
N GLY A 593 20.72 -10.80 -39.07
CA GLY A 593 19.78 -11.81 -38.56
C GLY A 593 18.59 -11.22 -37.84
N THR A 594 18.03 -11.95 -36.89
CA THR A 594 16.80 -11.55 -36.20
C THR A 594 16.82 -11.94 -34.72
N ALA A 595 16.13 -11.13 -33.89
CA ALA A 595 15.78 -11.47 -32.52
C ALA A 595 14.27 -11.27 -32.34
N SER A 596 13.53 -12.32 -31.99
CA SER A 596 12.09 -12.29 -31.81
C SER A 596 11.74 -12.19 -30.32
N PHE A 597 11.08 -11.10 -29.90
CA PHE A 597 10.56 -10.94 -28.53
C PHE A 597 9.35 -11.86 -28.27
N ALA A 598 8.54 -12.15 -29.28
CA ALA A 598 7.37 -13.02 -29.12
C ALA A 598 7.75 -14.47 -28.83
N SER A 599 8.70 -15.03 -29.59
CA SER A 599 9.20 -16.39 -29.40
C SER A 599 10.38 -16.45 -28.42
N GLU A 600 11.03 -15.32 -28.14
CA GLU A 600 12.28 -15.17 -27.37
C GLU A 600 13.43 -15.95 -28.02
N GLN A 601 13.51 -15.91 -29.35
CA GLN A 601 14.53 -16.62 -30.11
C GLN A 601 15.49 -15.66 -30.80
N LEU A 602 16.75 -16.12 -30.87
CA LEU A 602 17.85 -15.49 -31.57
C LEU A 602 18.22 -16.33 -32.79
N ASP A 603 18.45 -15.67 -33.92
CA ASP A 603 19.13 -16.21 -35.09
C ASP A 603 20.02 -15.11 -35.70
N LEU A 604 21.18 -14.95 -35.10
CA LEU A 604 22.15 -13.94 -35.49
C LEU A 604 23.35 -14.56 -36.16
N THR A 605 23.90 -13.86 -37.13
CA THR A 605 25.16 -14.16 -37.81
C THR A 605 26.13 -13.03 -37.54
N ILE A 606 27.31 -13.34 -37.07
CA ILE A 606 28.42 -12.42 -36.83
C ILE A 606 29.46 -12.72 -37.92
N ASP A 607 29.73 -11.71 -38.77
CA ASP A 607 30.63 -11.84 -39.90
C ASP A 607 31.82 -10.89 -39.74
N PRO A 608 33.01 -11.43 -39.36
CA PRO A 608 34.22 -10.65 -39.19
C PRO A 608 35.00 -10.51 -40.52
N GLU A 609 35.31 -9.26 -40.89
CA GLU A 609 36.18 -8.91 -41.99
C GLU A 609 37.52 -8.38 -41.47
N SER A 610 38.62 -9.07 -41.78
CA SER A 610 39.97 -8.66 -41.32
C SER A 610 40.49 -7.51 -42.17
N LYS A 611 41.05 -6.47 -41.51
CA LYS A 611 41.70 -5.33 -42.17
C LYS A 611 43.20 -5.54 -42.43
N GLY A 612 43.82 -6.53 -41.80
CA GLY A 612 45.25 -6.81 -41.95
C GLY A 612 45.51 -8.21 -42.44
N PHE A 613 46.76 -8.44 -42.83
CA PHE A 613 47.22 -9.79 -43.22
C PHE A 613 47.22 -10.74 -41.99
N ARG A 614 46.61 -11.93 -42.17
CA ARG A 614 46.43 -12.93 -41.11
C ARG A 614 46.97 -14.28 -41.52
N VAL A 615 47.66 -14.93 -40.62
CA VAL A 615 48.21 -16.28 -40.81
C VAL A 615 47.34 -17.26 -40.00
N ILE A 616 46.98 -18.40 -40.58
CA ILE A 616 46.20 -19.44 -39.94
C ILE A 616 44.83 -18.94 -39.47
N THR A 617 44.04 -18.39 -40.38
CA THR A 617 42.67 -17.96 -40.09
C THR A 617 41.64 -18.95 -40.61
N LEU A 618 40.74 -19.38 -39.74
CA LEU A 618 39.63 -20.26 -40.11
C LEU A 618 38.45 -19.51 -40.75
N ARG A 619 38.41 -18.21 -40.62
CA ARG A 619 37.50 -17.24 -41.25
C ARG A 619 36.13 -17.83 -41.61
N SER A 620 35.31 -18.02 -40.62
CA SER A 620 33.94 -18.47 -40.80
C SER A 620 32.99 -17.60 -39.97
N PRO A 621 31.84 -17.24 -40.51
CA PRO A 621 30.81 -16.54 -39.74
C PRO A 621 30.46 -17.34 -38.49
N LEU A 622 30.34 -16.64 -37.38
CA LEU A 622 29.76 -17.16 -36.14
C LEU A 622 28.25 -17.03 -36.18
N TYR A 623 27.59 -17.86 -35.42
CA TYR A 623 26.17 -17.72 -35.19
C TYR A 623 25.87 -17.64 -33.68
N VAL A 624 24.79 -16.92 -33.34
CA VAL A 624 24.17 -16.95 -32.00
C VAL A 624 22.72 -17.35 -32.23
N ARG A 625 22.34 -18.55 -31.77
CA ARG A 625 21.01 -19.13 -31.92
C ARG A 625 20.46 -19.60 -30.61
N GLY A 626 19.16 -19.95 -30.57
CA GLY A 626 18.50 -20.45 -29.39
C GLY A 626 17.62 -19.40 -28.71
N THR A 627 17.31 -19.64 -27.43
CA THR A 627 16.41 -18.74 -26.68
C THR A 627 17.19 -17.64 -25.95
N PHE A 628 16.51 -16.56 -25.57
CA PHE A 628 17.07 -15.52 -24.71
C PHE A 628 17.60 -16.08 -23.39
N LYS A 629 16.96 -17.15 -22.87
CA LYS A 629 17.37 -17.85 -21.64
C LYS A 629 18.63 -18.69 -21.83
N SER A 630 18.80 -19.27 -23.01
CA SER A 630 19.90 -20.22 -23.31
C SER A 630 20.41 -19.98 -24.74
N PRO A 631 21.15 -18.88 -24.97
CA PRO A 631 21.76 -18.60 -26.26
C PRO A 631 22.92 -19.58 -26.50
N GLN A 632 23.03 -20.06 -27.73
CA GLN A 632 24.09 -20.93 -28.19
C GLN A 632 24.92 -20.25 -29.26
N ALA A 633 26.20 -20.08 -29.03
CA ALA A 633 27.14 -19.56 -29.99
C ALA A 633 27.93 -20.70 -30.64
N GLY A 634 28.19 -20.58 -31.93
CA GLY A 634 28.95 -21.56 -32.68
C GLY A 634 29.47 -21.02 -34.01
N VAL A 635 30.14 -21.89 -34.75
CA VAL A 635 30.78 -21.58 -36.03
C VAL A 635 29.98 -22.21 -37.17
N LYS A 636 29.76 -21.48 -38.27
CA LYS A 636 29.17 -22.06 -39.49
C LYS A 636 30.20 -23.03 -40.14
N ALA A 637 29.94 -24.34 -40.14
CA ALA A 637 30.88 -25.35 -40.57
C ALA A 637 31.19 -25.34 -42.09
N GLY A 638 30.25 -24.89 -42.93
CA GLY A 638 30.42 -24.93 -44.39
C GLY A 638 31.70 -24.28 -44.91
N PRO A 639 31.99 -23.00 -44.58
CA PRO A 639 33.23 -22.35 -45.04
C PRO A 639 34.49 -23.00 -44.46
N LEU A 640 34.45 -23.59 -43.28
CA LEU A 640 35.57 -24.31 -42.67
C LEU A 640 35.87 -25.60 -43.41
N ILE A 641 34.84 -26.36 -43.79
CA ILE A 641 34.99 -27.61 -44.57
C ILE A 641 35.64 -27.33 -45.93
N VAL A 642 35.17 -26.31 -46.63
CA VAL A 642 35.72 -25.91 -47.95
C VAL A 642 37.19 -25.52 -47.79
N ARG A 643 37.57 -24.70 -46.81
CA ARG A 643 38.95 -24.29 -46.59
C ARG A 643 39.84 -25.45 -46.16
N GLY A 644 39.32 -26.32 -45.29
CA GLY A 644 40.00 -27.54 -44.87
C GLY A 644 40.24 -28.49 -46.05
N ALA A 645 39.26 -28.68 -46.92
CA ALA A 645 39.40 -29.49 -48.15
C ALA A 645 40.40 -28.89 -49.11
N VAL A 646 40.38 -27.56 -49.35
CA VAL A 646 41.38 -26.86 -50.21
C VAL A 646 42.78 -26.99 -49.61
N ALA A 647 42.93 -26.79 -48.29
CA ALA A 647 44.22 -26.96 -47.61
C ALA A 647 44.74 -28.38 -47.72
N ALA A 648 43.88 -29.39 -47.50
CA ALA A 648 44.24 -30.80 -47.65
C ALA A 648 44.63 -31.14 -49.12
N ALA A 649 43.87 -30.63 -50.07
CA ALA A 649 44.19 -30.80 -51.50
C ALA A 649 45.55 -30.16 -51.86
N LEU A 650 45.82 -28.95 -51.39
CA LEU A 650 47.11 -28.29 -51.62
C LEU A 650 48.26 -29.02 -50.95
N ALA A 651 48.06 -29.58 -49.75
CA ALA A 651 49.06 -30.36 -49.03
C ALA A 651 49.42 -31.67 -49.76
N THR A 652 48.44 -32.30 -50.40
CA THR A 652 48.61 -33.57 -51.11
C THR A 652 49.12 -33.41 -52.52
N LEU A 653 48.73 -32.32 -53.19
CA LEU A 653 49.05 -32.10 -54.62
C LEU A 653 50.32 -31.29 -54.89
N VAL A 654 50.72 -30.43 -53.97
CA VAL A 654 51.83 -29.49 -54.19
C VAL A 654 52.89 -29.61 -53.12
N THR A 655 52.70 -29.11 -51.95
CA THR A 655 53.58 -29.24 -50.77
C THR A 655 52.82 -28.97 -49.49
N PRO A 656 53.28 -29.44 -48.32
CA PRO A 656 52.67 -29.06 -47.02
C PRO A 656 52.68 -27.56 -46.77
N ALA A 657 53.65 -26.83 -47.30
CA ALA A 657 53.72 -25.38 -47.20
C ALA A 657 52.60 -24.69 -48.02
N ALA A 658 52.18 -25.26 -49.16
CA ALA A 658 51.09 -24.73 -49.99
C ALA A 658 49.72 -24.81 -49.27
N ALA A 659 49.53 -25.80 -48.37
CA ALA A 659 48.33 -25.92 -47.57
C ALA A 659 48.10 -24.68 -46.68
N LEU A 660 49.18 -24.08 -46.18
CA LEU A 660 49.12 -22.84 -45.36
C LEU A 660 48.60 -21.64 -46.16
N LEU A 661 48.75 -21.61 -47.46
CA LEU A 661 48.26 -20.51 -48.33
C LEU A 661 46.73 -20.44 -48.32
N ALA A 662 46.04 -21.57 -48.18
CA ALA A 662 44.57 -21.58 -48.05
C ALA A 662 44.06 -20.99 -46.74
N LEU A 663 44.94 -20.93 -45.73
CA LEU A 663 44.63 -20.39 -44.41
C LEU A 663 45.10 -18.94 -44.22
N ILE A 664 45.71 -18.32 -45.26
CA ILE A 664 46.12 -16.93 -45.30
C ILE A 664 44.92 -16.07 -45.78
N SER A 665 44.62 -15.03 -45.04
CA SER A 665 43.64 -14.02 -45.49
C SER A 665 44.35 -12.71 -45.82
N PRO A 666 44.20 -12.19 -47.07
CA PRO A 666 44.68 -10.87 -47.43
C PRO A 666 43.92 -9.80 -46.63
N ALA A 667 44.46 -8.58 -46.60
CA ALA A 667 43.76 -7.46 -46.02
C ALA A 667 42.53 -7.13 -46.88
N GLU A 668 41.39 -7.00 -46.26
CA GLU A 668 40.12 -6.61 -46.91
C GLU A 668 39.55 -5.41 -46.15
N GLY A 669 39.58 -4.24 -46.77
CA GLY A 669 38.90 -3.04 -46.23
C GLY A 669 39.80 -1.91 -45.75
N ASP A 670 39.21 -0.74 -45.65
CA ASP A 670 39.87 0.50 -45.22
C ASP A 670 40.14 0.47 -43.72
N SER A 671 41.19 1.19 -43.28
CA SER A 671 41.60 1.25 -41.88
C SER A 671 40.54 1.84 -40.96
N ASN A 672 39.64 2.67 -41.46
CA ASN A 672 38.56 3.28 -40.68
C ASN A 672 37.30 3.50 -41.54
N GLN A 673 36.26 2.68 -41.32
CA GLN A 673 34.97 2.75 -42.01
C GLN A 673 33.89 3.52 -41.24
N CYS A 674 34.21 4.11 -40.09
CA CYS A 674 33.25 4.76 -39.20
C CYS A 674 32.49 5.90 -39.87
N ARG A 675 33.15 6.69 -40.75
CA ARG A 675 32.46 7.78 -41.47
C ARG A 675 31.31 7.24 -42.31
N THR A 676 31.52 6.12 -43.00
CA THR A 676 30.52 5.47 -43.85
C THR A 676 29.39 4.90 -42.97
N ILE A 677 29.73 4.16 -41.92
CA ILE A 677 28.76 3.58 -40.96
C ILE A 677 27.88 4.68 -40.35
N LEU A 678 28.49 5.76 -39.83
CA LEU A 678 27.76 6.86 -39.19
C LEU A 678 26.88 7.63 -40.18
N SER A 679 27.31 7.74 -41.45
CA SER A 679 26.48 8.38 -42.49
C SER A 679 25.22 7.56 -42.82
N GLN A 680 25.31 6.22 -42.75
CA GLN A 680 24.17 5.32 -42.92
C GLN A 680 23.20 5.37 -41.71
N MET A 681 23.71 5.65 -40.51
CA MET A 681 22.88 5.83 -39.29
C MET A 681 22.01 7.10 -39.35
N LYS A 682 22.36 8.09 -40.18
CA LYS A 682 21.60 9.34 -40.32
C LYS A 682 20.41 9.23 -41.30
N LYS A 683 20.41 8.23 -42.14
CA LYS A 683 19.29 7.89 -43.03
C LYS A 683 18.28 7.03 -42.27
#